data_215c769944ef3bb23aa96c119c0484cc
#
_entry.id   215c769944ef3bb23aa96c119c0484cc
#
_cell.length_a   1.000
_cell.length_b   1.000
_cell.length_c   1.000
_cell.angle_alpha   90.00
_cell.angle_beta   90.00
_cell.angle_gamma   90.00
#
_symmetry.space_group_name_H-M   'P 1'
#
loop_
_entity.id
_entity.type
_entity.pdbx_description
1 polymer ?
#
loop_
_entity_poly.entity_id
_entity_poly.type
_entity_poly.pdbx_seq_one_letter_code
_entity_poly.pdbx_strand_id
1 'polypeptide(L)'
;MSIILNNIYLKISLFFLSLIFLIISSISLYISEKLPEAQEIREIELQIPLKIFTSDNKLIGEFGEKRRSAVSFEDIPPYFIKAVLAAEDDNFFNHSGVSYSGLLRSLYRILISGEIQGGGSTITMQVAGNYLTGRDVSLFRKIKDIFLAYRLESIYSKEEIFEFYVNRIFLGNRAYGIASASEVYYGSKIKDLNIAQWAMIAGLPKAPSAMNPLVNPRRALIRRNWILSRMYDLDYIYKEQFDLAIKAPVSASYFGLASQVDAPYLSETIRRFMINEYGLDAYKDGLEVYTTLDSKLQNHAVSALKLGLESYDKRHGFRQPLNLISLFPENFFFQDLSLRLSLIESSNELPVGLSEVPEDQPLELIYEYLNDLVTSDNKFPVLVISVVDQLIALSGDRKIYSLDWPSSLGWARPYINEDQRGPKPKKYSDILKEGDLVWLERDKVNSSLSLTQIPEVQGSIVSIDPNNGGVKALVGGYDFFLSKYDRATQSFPLLGSNFKPFLYATALESGFNASTLINDAPIVFEDKALEDKWRPRNSSGRFYGPTRLREALVQSRNLVSIRLLREVGIDKVRNYSKNFGFQPESLPSDLSLALGTASLSPLKNAAAFSVFANGGKLVEPYFISKIVDRSGEIIFERKEIIPKQTVDPRVAFVIKDILQESAYRGTAKKLSELNRTDFAGKTGTTNEAESTWFTGFNDFLVTSVWVGFDQPKSLGNREFGSTAALPIWLDFMKPLIETLPKNTSLPPPGLVSIKVDKKTGRRSEGTSSSSIFEYFLEESQPD
;
A
#
# COMPACT_ATOMS: atom_id res chain seq x y z
N MET A 1 80.64 1.60 -21.94
CA MET A 1 79.35 2.19 -22.26
C MET A 1 78.19 1.45 -21.59
N SER A 2 78.16 0.10 -21.52
CA SER A 2 77.08 -0.67 -20.90
C SER A 2 76.99 -0.48 -19.37
N ILE A 3 78.11 -0.35 -18.65
CA ILE A 3 78.13 -0.18 -17.17
C ILE A 3 77.64 1.22 -16.76
N ILE A 4 77.83 2.25 -17.55
CA ILE A 4 77.36 3.62 -17.30
C ILE A 4 75.85 3.71 -17.56
N LEU A 5 75.33 3.06 -18.58
CA LEU A 5 73.89 2.97 -18.87
C LEU A 5 73.16 2.23 -17.77
N ASN A 6 73.65 1.09 -17.31
CA ASN A 6 73.03 0.34 -16.17
C ASN A 6 72.99 1.20 -14.90
N ASN A 7 73.96 2.03 -14.62
CA ASN A 7 73.98 2.92 -13.46
C ASN A 7 72.98 4.09 -13.58
N ILE A 8 72.69 4.56 -14.79
CA ILE A 8 71.69 5.59 -15.04
C ILE A 8 70.26 4.99 -14.89
N TYR A 9 70.02 3.85 -15.49
CA TYR A 9 68.70 3.17 -15.33
C TYR A 9 68.41 2.80 -13.87
N LEU A 10 69.41 2.37 -13.14
CA LEU A 10 69.29 2.10 -11.71
C LEU A 10 68.97 3.37 -10.90
N LYS A 11 69.60 4.51 -11.19
CA LYS A 11 69.32 5.80 -10.53
C LYS A 11 67.94 6.32 -10.89
N ILE A 12 67.50 6.19 -12.14
CA ILE A 12 66.17 6.58 -12.57
C ILE A 12 65.11 5.68 -11.89
N SER A 13 65.33 4.39 -11.83
CA SER A 13 64.46 3.43 -11.13
C SER A 13 64.32 3.74 -9.63
N LEU A 14 65.43 4.04 -8.96
CA LEU A 14 65.47 4.43 -7.54
C LEU A 14 64.79 5.79 -7.31
N PHE A 15 64.93 6.74 -8.23
CA PHE A 15 64.20 8.02 -8.17
C PHE A 15 62.68 7.83 -8.30
N PHE A 16 62.21 7.04 -9.25
CA PHE A 16 60.80 6.74 -9.39
C PHE A 16 60.26 5.94 -8.17
N LEU A 17 61.02 4.99 -7.63
CA LEU A 17 60.64 4.27 -6.41
C LEU A 17 60.53 5.19 -5.18
N SER A 18 61.51 6.14 -5.04
CA SER A 18 61.44 7.12 -3.94
C SER A 18 60.31 8.12 -4.11
N LEU A 19 59.98 8.55 -5.35
CA LEU A 19 58.87 9.40 -5.63
C LEU A 19 57.54 8.72 -5.35
N ILE A 20 57.35 7.48 -5.77
CA ILE A 20 56.20 6.65 -5.46
C ILE A 20 56.03 6.46 -3.93
N PHE A 21 57.13 6.19 -3.23
CA PHE A 21 57.13 6.06 -1.76
C PHE A 21 56.71 7.39 -1.10
N LEU A 22 57.20 8.54 -1.59
CA LEU A 22 56.85 9.85 -1.06
C LEU A 22 55.38 10.21 -1.31
N ILE A 23 54.84 9.87 -2.48
CA ILE A 23 53.43 10.02 -2.80
C ILE A 23 52.59 9.14 -1.92
N ILE A 24 52.93 7.87 -1.76
CA ILE A 24 52.18 6.95 -0.90
C ILE A 24 52.22 7.41 0.55
N SER A 25 53.39 7.86 1.07
CA SER A 25 53.51 8.38 2.42
C SER A 25 52.71 9.65 2.66
N SER A 26 52.73 10.59 1.67
CA SER A 26 51.93 11.82 1.75
C SER A 26 50.42 11.53 1.75
N ILE A 27 49.95 10.60 0.89
CA ILE A 27 48.57 10.14 0.85
C ILE A 27 48.19 9.45 2.16
N SER A 28 49.08 8.63 2.71
CA SER A 28 48.90 7.93 4.00
C SER A 28 48.71 8.93 5.15
N LEU A 29 49.59 9.94 5.26
CA LEU A 29 49.49 11.00 6.27
C LEU A 29 48.20 11.83 6.11
N TYR A 30 47.88 12.24 4.92
CA TYR A 30 46.65 13.00 4.64
C TYR A 30 45.36 12.24 4.97
N ILE A 31 45.37 10.91 4.72
CA ILE A 31 44.22 10.05 4.99
C ILE A 31 44.15 9.71 6.49
N SER A 32 45.31 9.49 7.17
CA SER A 32 45.32 9.09 8.58
C SER A 32 44.69 10.09 9.54
N GLU A 33 44.81 11.40 9.23
CA GLU A 33 44.18 12.45 10.03
C GLU A 33 42.62 12.54 9.86
N LYS A 34 42.11 12.00 8.76
CA LYS A 34 40.69 12.05 8.39
C LYS A 34 39.95 10.72 8.57
N LEU A 35 40.63 9.70 9.09
CA LEU A 35 40.01 8.39 9.33
C LEU A 35 39.28 8.41 10.66
N PRO A 36 38.04 7.87 10.74
CA PRO A 36 37.37 7.63 12.00
C PRO A 36 38.18 6.68 12.88
N GLU A 37 37.98 6.79 14.19
CA GLU A 37 38.67 5.88 15.12
C GLU A 37 38.10 4.47 14.99
N ALA A 38 38.98 3.48 14.90
CA ALA A 38 38.53 2.09 14.77
C ALA A 38 37.73 1.60 16.00
N GLN A 39 37.93 2.24 17.15
CA GLN A 39 37.20 1.95 18.40
C GLN A 39 35.70 2.34 18.34
N GLU A 40 35.30 3.29 17.47
CA GLU A 40 33.91 3.66 17.26
C GLU A 40 33.04 2.46 16.84
N ILE A 41 33.63 1.39 16.29
CA ILE A 41 32.88 0.20 15.90
C ILE A 41 32.21 -0.50 17.09
N ARG A 42 32.81 -0.48 18.28
CA ARG A 42 32.20 -1.06 19.49
C ARG A 42 31.13 -0.21 20.13
N GLU A 43 31.15 1.12 19.88
CA GLU A 43 30.22 2.08 20.48
C GLU A 43 28.94 2.26 19.66
N ILE A 44 28.84 1.64 18.47
CA ILE A 44 27.64 1.73 17.66
C ILE A 44 26.52 0.98 18.37
N GLU A 45 25.62 1.75 19.01
CA GLU A 45 24.42 1.24 19.68
C GLU A 45 23.58 0.38 18.74
N LEU A 46 23.01 -0.69 19.27
CA LEU A 46 22.03 -1.52 18.58
C LEU A 46 20.83 -0.65 18.19
N GLN A 47 20.62 -0.49 16.89
CA GLN A 47 19.46 0.24 16.39
C GLN A 47 18.21 -0.61 16.59
N ILE A 48 17.22 -0.05 17.24
CA ILE A 48 15.91 -0.68 17.45
C ILE A 48 14.92 -0.03 16.49
N PRO A 49 14.22 -0.79 15.63
CA PRO A 49 13.34 -0.23 14.63
C PRO A 49 12.12 0.49 15.24
N LEU A 50 11.64 1.51 14.53
CA LEU A 50 10.34 2.14 14.78
C LEU A 50 9.23 1.11 14.58
N LYS A 51 8.36 0.95 15.58
CA LYS A 51 7.19 0.07 15.50
C LYS A 51 5.91 0.87 15.60
N ILE A 52 4.90 0.47 14.83
CA ILE A 52 3.59 1.11 14.82
C ILE A 52 2.53 0.06 15.15
N PHE A 53 1.69 0.39 16.13
CA PHE A 53 0.68 -0.52 16.66
C PHE A 53 -0.74 0.07 16.51
N THR A 54 -1.73 -0.81 16.40
CA THR A 54 -3.14 -0.47 16.59
C THR A 54 -3.44 -0.12 18.04
N SER A 55 -4.65 0.39 18.32
CA SER A 55 -5.14 0.67 19.67
C SER A 55 -5.25 -0.59 20.56
N ASP A 56 -5.40 -1.75 19.94
CA ASP A 56 -5.44 -3.08 20.58
C ASP A 56 -4.11 -3.84 20.46
N ASN A 57 -2.98 -3.10 20.32
CA ASN A 57 -1.60 -3.59 20.35
C ASN A 57 -1.22 -4.60 19.25
N LYS A 58 -1.82 -4.51 18.05
CA LYS A 58 -1.41 -5.30 16.90
C LYS A 58 -0.43 -4.52 16.03
N LEU A 59 0.67 -5.16 15.62
CA LEU A 59 1.68 -4.53 14.77
C LEU A 59 1.11 -4.26 13.38
N ILE A 60 1.23 -3.01 12.90
CA ILE A 60 0.85 -2.58 11.55
C ILE A 60 2.02 -2.13 10.69
N GLY A 61 3.16 -1.81 11.29
CA GLY A 61 4.35 -1.41 10.57
C GLY A 61 5.61 -1.48 11.44
N GLU A 62 6.74 -1.81 10.82
CA GLU A 62 8.05 -1.78 11.43
C GLU A 62 9.02 -1.15 10.42
N PHE A 63 9.74 -0.10 10.84
CA PHE A 63 10.60 0.71 9.97
C PHE A 63 11.95 0.93 10.63
N GLY A 64 13.02 0.73 9.87
CA GLY A 64 14.38 0.81 10.34
C GLY A 64 15.16 -0.47 10.05
N GLU A 65 16.41 -0.50 10.48
CA GLU A 65 17.26 -1.67 10.34
C GLU A 65 16.90 -2.69 11.43
N LYS A 66 16.56 -3.92 11.06
CA LYS A 66 16.37 -5.00 12.03
C LYS A 66 17.73 -5.48 12.52
N ARG A 67 18.12 -5.08 13.72
CA ARG A 67 19.25 -5.69 14.43
C ARG A 67 18.75 -6.35 15.69
N ARG A 68 18.50 -7.66 15.61
CA ARG A 68 18.32 -8.51 16.78
C ARG A 68 19.66 -9.16 17.09
N SER A 69 20.09 -9.09 18.36
CA SER A 69 21.25 -9.72 19.01
C SER A 69 22.46 -10.00 18.10
N ALA A 70 23.56 -9.32 18.35
CA ALA A 70 24.84 -9.67 17.77
C ALA A 70 25.15 -11.16 18.10
N VAL A 71 25.64 -11.88 17.11
CA VAL A 71 26.13 -13.26 17.29
C VAL A 71 27.60 -13.19 17.59
N SER A 72 28.03 -13.75 18.73
CA SER A 72 29.46 -13.88 19.04
C SER A 72 30.12 -14.87 18.08
N PHE A 73 31.44 -14.74 17.85
CA PHE A 73 32.16 -15.63 16.94
C PHE A 73 31.98 -17.10 17.32
N GLU A 74 31.94 -17.39 18.61
CA GLU A 74 31.80 -18.75 19.19
C GLU A 74 30.41 -19.38 18.88
N ASP A 75 29.39 -18.55 18.71
CA ASP A 75 28.02 -18.98 18.39
C ASP A 75 27.78 -19.15 16.89
N ILE A 76 28.75 -18.77 16.04
CA ILE A 76 28.62 -18.91 14.58
C ILE A 76 28.90 -20.36 14.16
N PRO A 77 28.01 -21.04 13.44
CA PRO A 77 28.24 -22.39 12.96
C PRO A 77 29.54 -22.50 12.12
N PRO A 78 30.42 -23.47 12.39
CA PRO A 78 31.70 -23.62 11.66
C PRO A 78 31.50 -23.73 10.13
N TYR A 79 30.45 -24.42 9.68
CA TYR A 79 30.13 -24.53 8.25
C TYR A 79 29.64 -23.22 7.65
N PHE A 80 29.00 -22.33 8.44
CA PHE A 80 28.64 -21.00 7.97
C PHE A 80 29.91 -20.14 7.78
N ILE A 81 30.85 -20.17 8.72
CA ILE A 81 32.17 -19.51 8.57
C ILE A 81 32.82 -19.95 7.26
N LYS A 82 32.90 -21.26 7.03
CA LYS A 82 33.47 -21.85 5.81
C LYS A 82 32.71 -21.41 4.53
N ALA A 83 31.37 -21.28 4.58
CA ALA A 83 30.57 -20.80 3.46
C ALA A 83 30.89 -19.33 3.13
N VAL A 84 31.03 -18.47 4.14
CA VAL A 84 31.40 -17.05 3.96
C VAL A 84 32.81 -16.93 3.41
N LEU A 85 33.77 -17.69 3.96
CA LEU A 85 35.16 -17.73 3.46
C LEU A 85 35.21 -18.16 1.99
N ALA A 86 34.52 -19.23 1.64
CA ALA A 86 34.44 -19.72 0.26
C ALA A 86 33.79 -18.70 -0.70
N ALA A 87 32.82 -17.90 -0.19
CA ALA A 87 32.10 -16.92 -0.97
C ALA A 87 32.86 -15.62 -1.21
N GLU A 88 33.60 -15.12 -0.17
CA GLU A 88 34.11 -13.76 -0.12
C GLU A 88 35.62 -13.67 0.00
N ASP A 89 36.27 -14.52 0.82
CA ASP A 89 37.71 -14.39 1.16
C ASP A 89 38.26 -15.69 1.72
N ASP A 90 38.65 -16.61 0.85
CA ASP A 90 39.14 -17.95 1.22
C ASP A 90 40.45 -17.95 2.02
N ASN A 91 41.21 -16.86 1.97
CA ASN A 91 42.46 -16.69 2.68
C ASN A 91 42.41 -15.70 3.85
N PHE A 92 41.23 -15.38 4.34
CA PHE A 92 40.97 -14.35 5.35
C PHE A 92 41.86 -14.47 6.60
N PHE A 93 42.02 -15.66 7.15
CA PHE A 93 42.79 -15.90 8.36
C PHE A 93 44.30 -15.79 8.16
N ASN A 94 44.82 -15.76 6.92
CA ASN A 94 46.26 -15.82 6.63
C ASN A 94 46.84 -14.47 6.14
N HIS A 95 46.02 -13.46 5.78
CA HIS A 95 46.53 -12.16 5.36
C HIS A 95 46.24 -11.07 6.40
N SER A 96 47.00 -9.97 6.36
CA SER A 96 46.84 -8.83 7.28
C SER A 96 45.94 -7.74 6.68
N GLY A 97 44.65 -8.04 6.51
CA GLY A 97 43.62 -7.10 6.06
C GLY A 97 43.46 -6.97 4.55
N VAL A 98 44.47 -7.25 3.77
CA VAL A 98 44.48 -7.10 2.32
C VAL A 98 45.07 -8.32 1.62
N SER A 99 44.37 -8.84 0.61
CA SER A 99 44.88 -9.95 -0.21
C SER A 99 45.60 -9.41 -1.45
N TYR A 100 46.93 -9.44 -1.45
CA TYR A 100 47.76 -8.98 -2.58
C TYR A 100 47.49 -9.79 -3.85
N SER A 101 47.31 -11.10 -3.74
CA SER A 101 46.95 -11.97 -4.86
C SER A 101 45.59 -11.62 -5.45
N GLY A 102 44.61 -11.25 -4.62
CA GLY A 102 43.29 -10.78 -5.00
C GLY A 102 43.36 -9.42 -5.73
N LEU A 103 44.17 -8.48 -5.22
CA LEU A 103 44.39 -7.18 -5.84
C LEU A 103 45.07 -7.31 -7.20
N LEU A 104 46.12 -8.12 -7.33
CA LEU A 104 46.80 -8.35 -8.61
C LEU A 104 45.87 -8.99 -9.65
N ARG A 105 45.06 -9.95 -9.23
CA ARG A 105 44.06 -10.60 -10.10
C ARG A 105 43.00 -9.63 -10.55
N SER A 106 42.54 -8.75 -9.68
CA SER A 106 41.56 -7.69 -10.02
C SER A 106 42.16 -6.68 -10.98
N LEU A 107 43.39 -6.22 -10.75
CA LEU A 107 44.14 -5.31 -11.64
C LEU A 107 44.34 -5.92 -13.03
N TYR A 108 44.74 -7.18 -13.10
CA TYR A 108 44.91 -7.92 -14.36
C TYR A 108 43.60 -8.00 -15.15
N ARG A 109 42.47 -8.25 -14.49
CA ARG A 109 41.14 -8.25 -15.13
C ARG A 109 40.75 -6.87 -15.65
N ILE A 110 40.95 -5.82 -14.88
CA ILE A 110 40.69 -4.43 -15.32
C ILE A 110 41.49 -4.07 -16.57
N LEU A 111 42.76 -4.49 -16.63
CA LEU A 111 43.63 -4.25 -17.77
C LEU A 111 43.19 -4.99 -19.04
N ILE A 112 42.56 -6.16 -18.91
CA ILE A 112 42.08 -6.96 -20.04
C ILE A 112 40.67 -6.60 -20.49
N SER A 113 39.75 -6.40 -19.54
CA SER A 113 38.34 -6.15 -19.86
C SER A 113 37.97 -4.69 -20.00
N GLY A 114 38.83 -3.76 -19.52
CA GLY A 114 38.51 -2.33 -19.46
C GLY A 114 37.42 -1.94 -18.46
N GLU A 115 36.82 -2.91 -17.76
CA GLU A 115 35.74 -2.71 -16.80
C GLU A 115 36.20 -2.98 -15.36
N ILE A 116 35.72 -2.16 -14.42
CA ILE A 116 35.94 -2.38 -12.99
C ILE A 116 35.01 -3.49 -12.51
N GLN A 117 35.40 -4.73 -12.75
CA GLN A 117 34.68 -5.88 -12.21
C GLN A 117 35.12 -6.14 -10.76
N GLY A 118 34.16 -6.23 -9.83
CA GLY A 118 34.41 -6.52 -8.43
C GLY A 118 35.10 -7.88 -8.20
N GLY A 119 35.83 -8.05 -7.07
CA GLY A 119 36.43 -9.33 -6.71
C GLY A 119 37.82 -9.26 -6.04
N GLY A 120 38.20 -8.08 -5.58
CA GLY A 120 39.48 -7.92 -4.86
C GLY A 120 39.40 -7.28 -3.47
N SER A 121 38.17 -7.20 -2.89
CA SER A 121 37.97 -6.69 -1.53
C SER A 121 37.95 -7.85 -0.54
N THR A 122 38.71 -7.75 0.55
CA THR A 122 38.70 -8.71 1.65
C THR A 122 37.54 -8.46 2.61
N ILE A 123 37.23 -9.42 3.49
CA ILE A 123 36.27 -9.26 4.58
C ILE A 123 36.62 -8.04 5.43
N THR A 124 37.89 -7.83 5.78
CA THR A 124 38.35 -6.68 6.57
C THR A 124 38.11 -5.35 5.84
N MET A 125 38.35 -5.29 4.51
CA MET A 125 38.03 -4.11 3.72
C MET A 125 36.51 -3.85 3.63
N GLN A 126 35.69 -4.90 3.62
CA GLN A 126 34.23 -4.75 3.64
C GLN A 126 33.75 -4.24 5.00
N VAL A 127 34.33 -4.68 6.11
CA VAL A 127 34.08 -4.12 7.44
C VAL A 127 34.44 -2.64 7.46
N ALA A 128 35.66 -2.27 7.02
CA ALA A 128 36.06 -0.87 6.92
C ALA A 128 35.07 -0.02 6.11
N GLY A 129 34.64 -0.50 4.94
CA GLY A 129 33.68 0.16 4.07
C GLY A 129 32.30 0.32 4.69
N ASN A 130 31.80 -0.72 5.35
CA ASN A 130 30.46 -0.73 5.92
C ASN A 130 30.31 0.09 7.21
N TYR A 131 31.37 0.20 8.00
CA TYR A 131 31.35 0.89 9.30
C TYR A 131 31.82 2.34 9.21
N LEU A 132 32.84 2.64 8.40
CA LEU A 132 33.63 3.85 8.55
C LEU A 132 33.63 4.77 7.30
N THR A 133 33.52 4.24 6.06
CA THR A 133 33.68 5.06 4.85
C THR A 133 32.37 5.31 4.05
N GLY A 134 31.28 4.63 4.38
CA GLY A 134 30.00 4.83 3.73
C GLY A 134 29.88 4.25 2.31
N ARG A 135 28.88 4.71 1.51
CA ARG A 135 28.46 4.08 0.25
C ARG A 135 28.99 4.75 -1.03
N ASP A 136 29.87 5.73 -0.95
CA ASP A 136 30.39 6.42 -2.14
C ASP A 136 31.29 5.49 -2.99
N VAL A 137 31.03 5.48 -4.30
CA VAL A 137 31.81 4.65 -5.24
C VAL A 137 32.94 5.49 -5.84
N SER A 138 34.13 5.44 -5.23
CA SER A 138 35.31 6.13 -5.74
C SER A 138 36.61 5.33 -5.51
N LEU A 139 37.60 5.51 -6.37
CA LEU A 139 38.95 4.96 -6.17
C LEU A 139 39.58 5.44 -4.85
N PHE A 140 39.33 6.68 -4.48
CA PHE A 140 39.82 7.26 -3.24
C PHE A 140 39.24 6.56 -2.00
N ARG A 141 37.97 6.15 -2.02
CA ARG A 141 37.37 5.34 -0.99
C ARG A 141 38.06 3.97 -0.88
N LYS A 142 38.35 3.32 -2.01
CA LYS A 142 39.03 2.01 -2.00
C LYS A 142 40.40 2.06 -1.37
N ILE A 143 41.15 3.17 -1.54
CA ILE A 143 42.41 3.42 -0.85
C ILE A 143 42.20 3.59 0.66
N LYS A 144 41.16 4.35 1.06
CA LYS A 144 40.79 4.44 2.50
C LYS A 144 40.45 3.09 3.11
N ASP A 145 39.66 2.28 2.40
CA ASP A 145 39.28 0.95 2.88
C ASP A 145 40.53 0.05 3.14
N ILE A 146 41.56 0.17 2.28
CA ILE A 146 42.85 -0.53 2.46
C ILE A 146 43.55 -0.06 3.75
N PHE A 147 43.70 1.24 3.96
CA PHE A 147 44.36 1.78 5.14
C PHE A 147 43.63 1.42 6.43
N LEU A 148 42.28 1.53 6.40
CA LEU A 148 41.46 1.14 7.52
C LEU A 148 41.49 -0.35 7.80
N ALA A 149 41.59 -1.19 6.75
CA ALA A 149 41.73 -2.63 6.94
C ALA A 149 43.02 -2.97 7.70
N TYR A 150 44.15 -2.35 7.37
CA TYR A 150 45.40 -2.53 8.16
C TYR A 150 45.25 -2.04 9.61
N ARG A 151 44.58 -0.92 9.81
CA ARG A 151 44.35 -0.37 11.15
C ARG A 151 43.42 -1.27 11.98
N LEU A 152 42.38 -1.83 11.38
CA LEU A 152 41.49 -2.80 12.04
C LEU A 152 42.24 -4.05 12.47
N GLU A 153 43.08 -4.63 11.61
CA GLU A 153 43.89 -5.80 11.90
C GLU A 153 44.99 -5.56 12.96
N SER A 154 45.37 -4.30 13.18
CA SER A 154 46.29 -3.95 14.26
C SER A 154 45.62 -3.83 15.63
N ILE A 155 44.31 -3.74 15.68
CA ILE A 155 43.55 -3.49 16.93
C ILE A 155 42.70 -4.71 17.30
N TYR A 156 42.11 -5.39 16.31
CA TYR A 156 41.15 -6.47 16.49
C TYR A 156 41.69 -7.80 15.96
N SER A 157 41.30 -8.90 16.60
CA SER A 157 41.59 -10.25 16.11
C SER A 157 40.80 -10.59 14.84
N LYS A 158 41.17 -11.64 14.15
CA LYS A 158 40.45 -12.13 12.97
C LYS A 158 39.00 -12.53 13.31
N GLU A 159 38.84 -13.14 14.47
CA GLU A 159 37.55 -13.56 15.01
C GLU A 159 36.64 -12.34 15.25
N GLU A 160 37.15 -11.28 15.90
CA GLU A 160 36.41 -10.04 16.12
C GLU A 160 36.05 -9.34 14.81
N ILE A 161 36.95 -9.28 13.83
CA ILE A 161 36.70 -8.70 12.52
C ILE A 161 35.61 -9.48 11.77
N PHE A 162 35.65 -10.82 11.85
CA PHE A 162 34.65 -11.69 11.27
C PHE A 162 33.27 -11.47 11.94
N GLU A 163 33.26 -11.35 13.26
CA GLU A 163 32.06 -11.04 14.04
C GLU A 163 31.46 -9.70 13.63
N PHE A 164 32.25 -8.64 13.47
CA PHE A 164 31.78 -7.35 12.95
C PHE A 164 31.18 -7.49 11.56
N TYR A 165 31.83 -8.27 10.68
CA TYR A 165 31.34 -8.51 9.32
C TYR A 165 29.94 -9.13 9.33
N VAL A 166 29.78 -10.27 10.00
CA VAL A 166 28.53 -11.04 9.93
C VAL A 166 27.37 -10.38 10.67
N ASN A 167 27.64 -9.50 11.63
CA ASN A 167 26.61 -8.79 12.38
C ASN A 167 26.09 -7.54 11.68
N ARG A 168 26.83 -6.98 10.69
CA ARG A 168 26.43 -5.73 10.04
C ARG A 168 26.07 -5.84 8.58
N ILE A 169 26.45 -6.91 7.92
CA ILE A 169 26.25 -7.01 6.49
C ILE A 169 24.78 -7.02 6.12
N PHE A 170 24.42 -6.23 5.08
CA PHE A 170 23.05 -6.22 4.55
C PHE A 170 22.81 -7.46 3.70
N LEU A 171 21.74 -8.20 3.99
CA LEU A 171 21.41 -9.50 3.42
C LEU A 171 20.04 -9.51 2.70
N GLY A 172 19.52 -8.34 2.34
CA GLY A 172 18.22 -8.20 1.69
C GLY A 172 17.04 -8.23 2.68
N ASN A 173 15.83 -7.94 2.22
CA ASN A 173 14.59 -7.93 3.01
C ASN A 173 14.73 -7.24 4.40
N ARG A 174 15.47 -6.13 4.44
CA ARG A 174 15.79 -5.37 5.67
C ARG A 174 16.56 -6.19 6.73
N ALA A 175 17.12 -7.35 6.38
CA ALA A 175 17.93 -8.15 7.27
C ALA A 175 19.38 -7.63 7.27
N TYR A 176 19.82 -7.13 8.42
CA TYR A 176 21.21 -6.79 8.71
C TYR A 176 21.77 -7.79 9.70
N GLY A 177 22.88 -8.41 9.33
CA GLY A 177 23.50 -9.51 10.08
C GLY A 177 22.81 -10.86 9.89
N ILE A 178 23.59 -11.91 10.22
CA ILE A 178 23.20 -13.29 9.95
C ILE A 178 22.05 -13.79 10.84
N ALA A 179 21.98 -13.31 12.09
CA ALA A 179 20.87 -13.64 12.98
C ALA A 179 19.53 -13.16 12.41
N SER A 180 19.50 -11.90 11.95
CA SER A 180 18.30 -11.34 11.31
C SER A 180 17.98 -12.06 9.99
N ALA A 181 18.98 -12.39 9.17
CA ALA A 181 18.77 -13.11 7.92
C ALA A 181 18.22 -14.52 8.15
N SER A 182 18.74 -15.27 9.12
CA SER A 182 18.23 -16.61 9.44
C SER A 182 16.77 -16.58 9.91
N GLU A 183 16.39 -15.61 10.72
CA GLU A 183 15.01 -15.41 11.15
C GLU A 183 14.11 -14.97 9.99
N VAL A 184 14.57 -14.01 9.15
CA VAL A 184 13.78 -13.46 8.05
C VAL A 184 13.54 -14.49 6.94
N TYR A 185 14.55 -15.29 6.59
CA TYR A 185 14.47 -16.23 5.47
C TYR A 185 14.02 -17.63 5.87
N TYR A 186 14.21 -18.03 7.14
CA TYR A 186 13.96 -19.40 7.59
C TYR A 186 13.18 -19.52 8.89
N GLY A 187 12.87 -18.42 9.57
CA GLY A 187 12.14 -18.44 10.85
C GLY A 187 12.87 -19.16 11.99
N SER A 188 14.19 -19.30 11.86
CA SER A 188 15.03 -20.14 12.74
C SER A 188 16.32 -19.42 13.11
N LYS A 189 16.94 -19.83 14.21
CA LYS A 189 18.27 -19.31 14.58
C LYS A 189 19.34 -19.84 13.62
N ILE A 190 20.41 -19.07 13.42
CA ILE A 190 21.49 -19.43 12.48
C ILE A 190 22.09 -20.82 12.77
N LYS A 191 22.17 -21.22 14.02
CA LYS A 191 22.71 -22.54 14.43
C LYS A 191 21.84 -23.73 14.04
N ASP A 192 20.54 -23.50 13.81
CA ASP A 192 19.56 -24.55 13.51
C ASP A 192 19.39 -24.78 11.99
N LEU A 193 20.07 -23.98 11.16
CA LEU A 193 20.07 -24.11 9.72
C LEU A 193 20.97 -25.25 9.23
N ASN A 194 20.78 -25.69 7.99
CA ASN A 194 21.62 -26.69 7.33
C ASN A 194 22.63 -26.05 6.36
N ILE A 195 23.53 -26.87 5.81
CA ILE A 195 24.65 -26.43 4.93
C ILE A 195 24.11 -25.66 3.68
N ALA A 196 23.03 -26.14 3.07
CA ALA A 196 22.43 -25.47 1.91
C ALA A 196 21.87 -24.08 2.26
N GLN A 197 21.25 -23.94 3.44
CA GLN A 197 20.71 -22.68 3.94
C GLN A 197 21.81 -21.72 4.35
N TRP A 198 22.89 -22.21 4.98
CA TRP A 198 24.09 -21.40 5.28
C TRP A 198 24.74 -20.87 4.00
N ALA A 199 24.91 -21.71 3.01
CA ALA A 199 25.47 -21.30 1.71
C ALA A 199 24.55 -20.29 0.99
N MET A 200 23.23 -20.40 1.15
CA MET A 200 22.28 -19.42 0.62
C MET A 200 22.48 -18.04 1.26
N ILE A 201 22.54 -17.97 2.60
CA ILE A 201 22.76 -16.70 3.32
C ILE A 201 24.15 -16.12 2.97
N ALA A 202 25.20 -16.95 2.93
CA ALA A 202 26.55 -16.53 2.55
C ALA A 202 26.66 -16.02 1.10
N GLY A 203 25.68 -16.32 0.26
CA GLY A 203 25.61 -15.84 -1.12
C GLY A 203 25.03 -14.44 -1.29
N LEU A 204 24.28 -13.95 -0.30
CA LEU A 204 23.54 -12.68 -0.38
C LEU A 204 24.44 -11.41 -0.42
N PRO A 205 25.59 -11.34 0.26
CA PRO A 205 26.41 -10.14 0.29
C PRO A 205 26.80 -9.60 -1.08
N LYS A 206 26.99 -10.46 -2.07
CA LYS A 206 27.39 -10.08 -3.43
C LYS A 206 26.41 -9.11 -4.10
N ALA A 207 25.11 -9.38 -3.97
CA ALA A 207 24.03 -8.55 -4.50
C ALA A 207 22.71 -8.88 -3.78
N PRO A 208 22.46 -8.30 -2.60
CA PRO A 208 21.37 -8.74 -1.70
C PRO A 208 19.97 -8.68 -2.29
N SER A 209 19.72 -7.80 -3.25
CA SER A 209 18.42 -7.73 -3.97
C SER A 209 18.35 -8.73 -5.11
N ALA A 210 19.41 -8.83 -5.93
CA ALA A 210 19.44 -9.71 -7.10
C ALA A 210 19.61 -11.20 -6.74
N MET A 211 20.26 -11.52 -5.60
CA MET A 211 20.45 -12.89 -5.10
C MET A 211 19.44 -13.26 -4.01
N ASN A 212 18.37 -12.49 -3.86
CA ASN A 212 17.34 -12.72 -2.87
C ASN A 212 16.55 -14.00 -3.19
N PRO A 213 16.52 -15.02 -2.31
CA PRO A 213 15.85 -16.29 -2.60
C PRO A 213 14.32 -16.19 -2.65
N LEU A 214 13.73 -15.10 -2.10
CA LEU A 214 12.29 -14.85 -2.14
C LEU A 214 11.85 -14.14 -3.43
N VAL A 215 12.75 -13.34 -4.02
CA VAL A 215 12.47 -12.55 -5.22
C VAL A 215 13.02 -13.26 -6.47
N ASN A 216 14.26 -13.76 -6.39
CA ASN A 216 14.98 -14.40 -7.49
C ASN A 216 15.51 -15.79 -7.09
N PRO A 217 14.65 -16.80 -6.81
CA PRO A 217 15.05 -18.09 -6.27
C PRO A 217 16.09 -18.82 -7.15
N ARG A 218 16.03 -18.65 -8.47
CA ARG A 218 16.99 -19.27 -9.40
C ARG A 218 18.37 -18.64 -9.30
N ARG A 219 18.48 -17.31 -9.32
CA ARG A 219 19.79 -16.62 -9.16
C ARG A 219 20.42 -16.96 -7.80
N ALA A 220 19.57 -16.99 -6.77
CA ALA A 220 19.98 -17.39 -5.43
C ALA A 220 20.46 -18.86 -5.41
N LEU A 221 19.75 -19.77 -6.10
CA LEU A 221 20.14 -21.18 -6.23
C LEU A 221 21.48 -21.35 -6.95
N ILE A 222 21.69 -20.67 -8.07
CA ILE A 222 22.96 -20.68 -8.83
C ILE A 222 24.11 -20.19 -7.94
N ARG A 223 23.90 -19.07 -7.22
CA ARG A 223 24.93 -18.53 -6.30
C ARG A 223 25.20 -19.48 -5.15
N ARG A 224 24.16 -20.04 -4.52
CA ARG A 224 24.29 -21.06 -3.47
C ARG A 224 25.13 -22.26 -3.95
N ASN A 225 24.76 -22.80 -5.13
CA ASN A 225 25.44 -23.98 -5.67
C ASN A 225 26.91 -23.70 -6.01
N TRP A 226 27.21 -22.49 -6.52
CA TRP A 226 28.58 -22.06 -6.72
C TRP A 226 29.37 -22.02 -5.39
N ILE A 227 28.78 -21.54 -4.29
CA ILE A 227 29.41 -21.52 -2.98
C ILE A 227 29.64 -22.95 -2.47
N LEU A 228 28.65 -23.84 -2.61
CA LEU A 228 28.79 -25.25 -2.24
C LEU A 228 29.92 -25.94 -3.00
N SER A 229 30.06 -25.69 -4.33
CA SER A 229 31.17 -26.19 -5.12
C SER A 229 32.50 -25.66 -4.60
N ARG A 230 32.60 -24.36 -4.28
CA ARG A 230 33.81 -23.78 -3.70
C ARG A 230 34.15 -24.38 -2.32
N MET A 231 33.13 -24.63 -1.47
CA MET A 231 33.33 -25.29 -0.18
C MET A 231 33.86 -26.70 -0.36
N TYR A 232 33.42 -27.43 -1.38
CA TYR A 232 33.94 -28.75 -1.72
C TYR A 232 35.37 -28.69 -2.27
N ASP A 233 35.66 -27.75 -3.20
CA ASP A 233 36.98 -27.55 -3.80
C ASP A 233 38.05 -27.14 -2.75
N LEU A 234 37.61 -26.51 -1.65
CA LEU A 234 38.47 -26.08 -0.54
C LEU A 234 38.53 -27.10 0.60
N ASP A 235 38.01 -28.29 0.43
CA ASP A 235 37.92 -29.33 1.46
C ASP A 235 37.19 -28.90 2.75
N TYR A 236 36.23 -27.98 2.62
CA TYR A 236 35.44 -27.50 3.74
C TYR A 236 34.25 -28.39 4.06
N ILE A 237 33.76 -29.16 3.07
CA ILE A 237 32.69 -30.15 3.19
C ILE A 237 33.08 -31.45 2.44
N TYR A 238 32.58 -32.59 2.95
CA TYR A 238 32.75 -33.88 2.29
C TYR A 238 31.81 -34.06 1.11
N LYS A 239 32.12 -35.03 0.22
CA LYS A 239 31.33 -35.30 -0.99
C LYS A 239 29.87 -35.60 -0.67
N GLU A 240 29.57 -36.38 0.34
CA GLU A 240 28.22 -36.74 0.74
C GLU A 240 27.43 -35.49 1.18
N GLN A 241 28.09 -34.57 1.92
CA GLN A 241 27.46 -33.30 2.35
C GLN A 241 27.19 -32.38 1.14
N PHE A 242 28.12 -32.33 0.19
CA PHE A 242 27.97 -31.58 -1.05
C PHE A 242 26.79 -32.11 -1.88
N ASP A 243 26.76 -33.45 -2.12
CA ASP A 243 25.73 -34.10 -2.94
C ASP A 243 24.32 -33.96 -2.35
N LEU A 244 24.20 -33.90 -1.03
CA LEU A 244 22.94 -33.61 -0.33
C LEU A 244 22.56 -32.12 -0.43
N ALA A 245 23.51 -31.22 -0.19
CA ALA A 245 23.23 -29.77 -0.13
C ALA A 245 22.91 -29.19 -1.51
N ILE A 246 23.56 -29.67 -2.59
CA ILE A 246 23.32 -29.17 -3.96
C ILE A 246 21.95 -29.55 -4.49
N LYS A 247 21.42 -30.73 -4.08
CA LYS A 247 20.09 -31.22 -4.45
C LYS A 247 18.97 -30.62 -3.60
N ALA A 248 19.29 -29.95 -2.47
CA ALA A 248 18.29 -29.36 -1.60
C ALA A 248 17.52 -28.23 -2.32
N PRO A 249 16.19 -28.20 -2.23
CA PRO A 249 15.38 -27.13 -2.82
C PRO A 249 15.68 -25.78 -2.13
N VAL A 250 15.25 -24.68 -2.76
CA VAL A 250 15.22 -23.38 -2.11
C VAL A 250 14.09 -23.41 -1.08
N SER A 251 14.42 -23.47 0.20
CA SER A 251 13.48 -23.57 1.32
C SER A 251 13.22 -22.22 2.02
N ALA A 252 13.77 -21.13 1.47
CA ALA A 252 13.56 -19.80 2.02
C ALA A 252 12.08 -19.38 1.85
N SER A 253 11.51 -18.87 2.92
CA SER A 253 10.19 -18.21 2.97
C SER A 253 10.32 -16.93 3.80
N TYR A 254 9.39 -16.00 3.66
CA TYR A 254 9.45 -14.78 4.45
C TYR A 254 8.89 -15.00 5.85
N PHE A 255 9.77 -14.98 6.84
CA PHE A 255 9.43 -15.07 8.27
C PHE A 255 9.65 -13.72 9.01
N GLY A 256 9.83 -12.62 8.27
CA GLY A 256 9.84 -11.31 8.89
C GLY A 256 8.57 -11.08 9.70
N LEU A 257 8.59 -10.21 10.70
CA LEU A 257 7.36 -9.83 11.39
C LEU A 257 6.38 -9.31 10.34
N ALA A 258 5.53 -10.19 9.85
CA ALA A 258 4.42 -9.78 9.02
C ALA A 258 3.58 -8.82 9.86
N SER A 259 3.20 -7.70 9.27
CA SER A 259 2.18 -6.84 9.84
C SER A 259 0.99 -7.74 10.25
N GLN A 260 0.58 -7.65 11.51
CA GLN A 260 -0.54 -8.44 12.02
C GLN A 260 -1.87 -7.94 11.48
N VAL A 261 -1.88 -6.70 10.99
CA VAL A 261 -3.05 -6.02 10.42
C VAL A 261 -2.61 -5.26 9.16
N ASP A 262 -3.36 -5.40 8.08
CA ASP A 262 -3.09 -4.74 6.80
C ASP A 262 -3.50 -3.25 6.87
N ALA A 263 -2.51 -2.37 7.16
CA ALA A 263 -2.72 -0.93 7.25
C ALA A 263 -1.52 -0.14 6.66
N PRO A 264 -1.03 -0.45 5.46
CA PRO A 264 0.21 0.12 4.95
C PRO A 264 0.10 1.63 4.63
N TYR A 265 -1.07 2.12 4.21
CA TYR A 265 -1.31 3.55 3.98
C TYR A 265 -1.12 4.37 5.26
N LEU A 266 -1.72 3.92 6.36
CA LEU A 266 -1.58 4.58 7.65
C LEU A 266 -0.15 4.44 8.19
N SER A 267 0.44 3.26 8.09
CA SER A 267 1.83 3.03 8.52
C SER A 267 2.81 3.97 7.80
N GLU A 268 2.63 4.19 6.50
CA GLU A 268 3.46 5.11 5.72
C GLU A 268 3.21 6.58 6.12
N THR A 269 1.97 6.95 6.40
CA THR A 269 1.62 8.30 6.87
C THR A 269 2.29 8.58 8.22
N ILE A 270 2.23 7.64 9.16
CA ILE A 270 2.87 7.75 10.48
C ILE A 270 4.39 7.74 10.34
N ARG A 271 4.96 6.87 9.49
CA ARG A 271 6.40 6.84 9.23
C ARG A 271 6.91 8.21 8.78
N ARG A 272 6.20 8.87 7.85
CA ARG A 272 6.56 10.23 7.38
C ARG A 272 6.46 11.25 8.50
N PHE A 273 5.42 11.18 9.31
CA PHE A 273 5.28 12.04 10.48
C PHE A 273 6.46 11.87 11.44
N MET A 274 6.81 10.63 11.78
CA MET A 274 7.93 10.34 12.69
C MET A 274 9.27 10.87 12.18
N ILE A 275 9.53 10.74 10.87
CA ILE A 275 10.76 11.30 10.27
C ILE A 275 10.76 12.83 10.31
N ASN A 276 9.62 13.47 10.06
CA ASN A 276 9.53 14.93 10.07
C ASN A 276 9.72 15.50 11.48
N GLU A 277 9.21 14.84 12.53
CA GLU A 277 9.27 15.31 13.91
C GLU A 277 10.56 14.91 14.64
N TYR A 278 11.05 13.67 14.40
CA TYR A 278 12.16 13.08 15.16
C TYR A 278 13.41 12.81 14.28
N GLY A 279 13.37 13.18 13.00
CA GLY A 279 14.46 12.92 12.07
C GLY A 279 14.65 11.43 11.73
N LEU A 280 15.80 11.11 11.14
CA LEU A 280 16.16 9.72 10.80
C LEU A 280 16.47 8.85 12.04
N ASP A 281 16.68 9.48 13.20
CA ASP A 281 16.90 8.75 14.45
C ASP A 281 15.64 8.02 14.92
N ALA A 282 14.45 8.44 14.49
CA ALA A 282 13.21 7.68 14.68
C ALA A 282 13.33 6.20 14.24
N TYR A 283 14.21 5.88 13.28
CA TYR A 283 14.46 4.51 12.83
C TYR A 283 15.43 3.72 13.72
N LYS A 284 16.06 4.36 14.69
CA LYS A 284 17.15 3.78 15.49
C LYS A 284 16.85 3.75 16.98
N ASP A 285 15.96 4.64 17.43
CA ASP A 285 15.74 4.91 18.86
C ASP A 285 14.72 3.96 19.50
N GLY A 286 14.17 3.01 18.74
CA GLY A 286 13.24 2.02 19.25
C GLY A 286 11.90 2.62 19.65
N LEU A 287 11.47 3.66 18.94
CA LEU A 287 10.18 4.31 19.22
C LEU A 287 9.01 3.38 18.89
N GLU A 288 8.03 3.33 19.77
CA GLU A 288 6.78 2.62 19.59
C GLU A 288 5.63 3.64 19.48
N VAL A 289 4.93 3.61 18.33
CA VAL A 289 3.80 4.50 18.06
C VAL A 289 2.51 3.71 18.19
N TYR A 290 1.65 4.14 19.09
CA TYR A 290 0.31 3.57 19.26
C TYR A 290 -0.71 4.46 18.56
N THR A 291 -1.50 3.84 17.69
CA THR A 291 -2.51 4.54 16.89
C THR A 291 -3.90 4.42 17.50
N THR A 292 -4.85 5.14 16.91
CA THR A 292 -6.27 5.01 17.22
C THR A 292 -6.96 3.89 16.43
N LEU A 293 -6.24 3.26 15.48
CA LEU A 293 -6.76 2.22 14.59
C LEU A 293 -7.21 0.99 15.38
N ASP A 294 -8.37 0.47 15.08
CA ASP A 294 -8.87 -0.80 15.60
C ASP A 294 -8.58 -1.93 14.61
N SER A 295 -7.97 -3.01 15.06
CA SER A 295 -7.52 -4.10 14.17
C SER A 295 -8.67 -4.81 13.45
N LYS A 296 -9.81 -4.99 14.12
CA LYS A 296 -11.00 -5.66 13.55
C LYS A 296 -11.67 -4.76 12.51
N LEU A 297 -11.87 -3.47 12.87
CA LEU A 297 -12.43 -2.48 11.95
C LEU A 297 -11.56 -2.35 10.70
N GLN A 298 -10.24 -2.30 10.85
CA GLN A 298 -9.32 -2.20 9.73
C GLN A 298 -9.40 -3.41 8.80
N ASN A 299 -9.40 -4.63 9.33
CA ASN A 299 -9.47 -5.85 8.53
C ASN A 299 -10.81 -5.93 7.76
N HIS A 300 -11.92 -5.55 8.38
CA HIS A 300 -13.21 -5.48 7.69
C HIS A 300 -13.23 -4.39 6.61
N ALA A 301 -12.59 -3.25 6.85
CA ALA A 301 -12.48 -2.18 5.86
C ALA A 301 -11.68 -2.61 4.62
N VAL A 302 -10.53 -3.26 4.82
CA VAL A 302 -9.71 -3.81 3.72
C VAL A 302 -10.51 -4.81 2.90
N SER A 303 -11.15 -5.79 3.57
CA SER A 303 -11.93 -6.83 2.89
C SER A 303 -13.11 -6.25 2.12
N ALA A 304 -13.88 -5.36 2.74
CA ALA A 304 -15.05 -4.74 2.12
C ALA A 304 -14.66 -3.89 0.89
N LEU A 305 -13.59 -3.11 0.98
CA LEU A 305 -13.14 -2.30 -0.14
C LEU A 305 -12.66 -3.17 -1.31
N LYS A 306 -11.80 -4.15 -1.06
CA LYS A 306 -11.29 -5.07 -2.10
C LYS A 306 -12.44 -5.79 -2.82
N LEU A 307 -13.35 -6.41 -2.07
CA LEU A 307 -14.50 -7.12 -2.63
C LEU A 307 -15.42 -6.20 -3.42
N GLY A 308 -15.66 -4.99 -2.93
CA GLY A 308 -16.53 -4.02 -3.60
C GLY A 308 -15.94 -3.52 -4.93
N LEU A 309 -14.64 -3.21 -4.97
CA LEU A 309 -13.94 -2.80 -6.20
C LEU A 309 -13.85 -3.95 -7.20
N GLU A 310 -13.58 -5.18 -6.78
CA GLU A 310 -13.62 -6.36 -7.63
C GLU A 310 -15.02 -6.65 -8.16
N SER A 311 -16.04 -6.45 -7.34
CA SER A 311 -17.44 -6.61 -7.76
C SER A 311 -17.83 -5.58 -8.83
N TYR A 312 -17.41 -4.32 -8.67
CA TYR A 312 -17.57 -3.30 -9.70
C TYR A 312 -16.89 -3.75 -11.00
N ASP A 313 -15.63 -4.12 -10.92
CA ASP A 313 -14.81 -4.49 -12.06
C ASP A 313 -15.39 -5.69 -12.83
N LYS A 314 -15.81 -6.75 -12.12
CA LYS A 314 -16.46 -7.93 -12.70
C LYS A 314 -17.80 -7.60 -13.38
N ARG A 315 -18.60 -6.67 -12.85
CA ARG A 315 -19.88 -6.31 -13.50
C ARG A 315 -19.72 -5.43 -14.74
N HIS A 316 -18.54 -4.80 -14.94
CA HIS A 316 -18.20 -4.06 -16.16
C HIS A 316 -17.53 -4.93 -17.23
N GLY A 317 -17.07 -6.13 -16.87
CA GLY A 317 -16.56 -7.12 -17.81
C GLY A 317 -15.05 -7.30 -17.73
N PHE A 318 -14.53 -8.13 -18.63
CA PHE A 318 -13.12 -8.47 -18.69
C PHE A 318 -12.40 -7.57 -19.69
N ARG A 319 -11.43 -6.81 -19.24
CA ARG A 319 -10.64 -5.92 -20.09
C ARG A 319 -9.69 -6.72 -20.96
N GLN A 320 -9.44 -6.23 -22.17
CA GLN A 320 -8.46 -6.86 -23.06
C GLN A 320 -7.09 -6.85 -22.40
N PRO A 321 -6.45 -8.03 -22.23
CA PRO A 321 -5.12 -8.13 -21.67
C PRO A 321 -4.06 -7.48 -22.55
N LEU A 322 -2.95 -7.08 -21.95
CA LEU A 322 -1.74 -6.73 -22.68
C LEU A 322 -1.19 -7.99 -23.36
N ASN A 323 -1.01 -7.94 -24.67
CA ASN A 323 -0.41 -9.05 -25.40
C ASN A 323 1.10 -8.84 -25.54
N LEU A 324 1.91 -9.67 -24.90
CA LEU A 324 3.37 -9.54 -24.88
C LEU A 324 4.02 -9.87 -26.23
N ILE A 325 3.35 -10.66 -27.11
CA ILE A 325 3.84 -10.90 -28.49
C ILE A 325 3.98 -9.60 -29.25
N SER A 326 3.05 -8.65 -29.03
CA SER A 326 3.10 -7.34 -29.68
C SER A 326 4.25 -6.45 -29.20
N LEU A 327 4.81 -6.74 -28.04
CA LEU A 327 5.96 -6.02 -27.45
C LEU A 327 7.31 -6.61 -27.92
N PHE A 328 7.32 -7.87 -28.33
CA PHE A 328 8.50 -8.59 -28.79
C PHE A 328 8.32 -8.97 -30.26
N PRO A 329 8.79 -8.16 -31.23
CA PRO A 329 8.42 -8.25 -32.65
C PRO A 329 8.95 -9.47 -33.38
N GLU A 330 9.73 -10.35 -32.78
CA GLU A 330 10.25 -11.55 -33.44
C GLU A 330 9.37 -12.77 -33.19
N ASN A 331 8.56 -13.15 -34.20
CA ASN A 331 7.70 -14.32 -34.27
C ASN A 331 8.38 -15.66 -33.93
N PHE A 332 9.69 -15.69 -33.83
CA PHE A 332 10.50 -16.91 -33.63
C PHE A 332 10.22 -17.61 -32.29
N PHE A 333 9.94 -16.82 -31.28
CA PHE A 333 9.80 -17.26 -29.88
C PHE A 333 8.54 -18.12 -29.63
N PHE A 334 7.39 -17.71 -30.18
CA PHE A 334 6.12 -18.40 -29.91
C PHE A 334 5.93 -19.66 -30.75
N GLN A 335 6.48 -19.71 -31.97
CA GLN A 335 6.46 -20.92 -32.78
C GLN A 335 7.25 -22.06 -32.12
N ASP A 336 8.39 -21.75 -31.51
CA ASP A 336 9.19 -22.73 -30.79
C ASP A 336 8.53 -23.16 -29.46
N LEU A 337 7.90 -22.23 -28.73
CA LEU A 337 7.19 -22.50 -27.48
C LEU A 337 5.91 -23.32 -27.72
N SER A 338 5.11 -22.97 -28.72
CA SER A 338 3.93 -23.73 -29.13
C SER A 338 4.29 -25.15 -29.60
N LEU A 339 5.39 -25.29 -30.35
CA LEU A 339 5.89 -26.60 -30.80
C LEU A 339 6.38 -27.45 -29.61
N ARG A 340 7.07 -26.88 -28.66
CA ARG A 340 7.54 -27.58 -27.44
C ARG A 340 6.40 -27.99 -26.53
N LEU A 341 5.38 -27.16 -26.38
CA LEU A 341 4.18 -27.48 -25.60
C LEU A 341 3.34 -28.56 -26.27
N SER A 342 3.22 -28.56 -27.60
CA SER A 342 2.56 -29.66 -28.34
C SER A 342 3.30 -31.00 -28.21
N LEU A 343 4.61 -30.99 -28.06
CA LEU A 343 5.42 -32.17 -27.76
C LEU A 343 5.20 -32.66 -26.31
N ILE A 344 4.96 -31.78 -25.37
CA ILE A 344 4.61 -32.12 -23.98
C ILE A 344 3.19 -32.71 -23.90
N GLU A 345 2.22 -32.15 -24.61
CA GLU A 345 0.85 -32.69 -24.69
C GLU A 345 0.80 -34.10 -25.33
N SER A 346 1.66 -34.36 -26.30
CA SER A 346 1.72 -35.68 -26.95
C SER A 346 2.35 -36.78 -26.09
N SER A 347 3.04 -36.43 -25.00
CA SER A 347 3.76 -37.39 -24.15
C SER A 347 2.96 -37.91 -22.95
N ASN A 348 1.71 -37.47 -22.71
CA ASN A 348 0.85 -37.88 -21.58
C ASN A 348 1.46 -37.74 -20.18
N GLU A 349 2.63 -37.14 -20.05
CA GLU A 349 3.28 -36.82 -18.79
C GLU A 349 3.41 -35.30 -18.68
N LEU A 350 2.50 -34.66 -17.93
CA LEU A 350 2.75 -33.30 -17.44
C LEU A 350 3.91 -33.39 -16.45
N PRO A 351 5.11 -32.90 -16.78
CA PRO A 351 6.21 -32.97 -15.81
C PRO A 351 5.90 -32.07 -14.64
N VAL A 352 5.76 -32.65 -13.47
CA VAL A 352 5.84 -31.96 -12.19
C VAL A 352 7.28 -31.43 -12.07
N GLY A 353 7.45 -30.15 -12.44
CA GLY A 353 8.74 -29.45 -12.44
C GLY A 353 9.50 -29.61 -13.77
N LEU A 354 9.33 -28.64 -14.64
CA LEU A 354 10.29 -28.39 -15.73
C LEU A 354 11.63 -27.97 -15.11
N SER A 355 12.48 -28.95 -14.80
CA SER A 355 13.84 -28.71 -14.32
C SER A 355 14.83 -28.30 -15.41
N GLU A 356 14.45 -28.37 -16.69
CA GLU A 356 15.35 -28.08 -17.82
C GLU A 356 14.60 -27.40 -18.97
N VAL A 357 14.26 -26.14 -18.82
CA VAL A 357 14.02 -25.28 -20.00
C VAL A 357 15.41 -24.83 -20.47
N PRO A 358 15.74 -25.04 -21.78
CA PRO A 358 17.02 -24.58 -22.31
C PRO A 358 17.24 -23.07 -22.04
N GLU A 359 18.52 -22.69 -21.94
CA GLU A 359 18.96 -21.31 -21.67
C GLU A 359 18.74 -20.35 -22.87
N ASP A 360 17.59 -20.36 -23.51
CA ASP A 360 17.27 -19.44 -24.59
C ASP A 360 16.92 -18.07 -24.01
N GLN A 361 17.73 -17.07 -24.31
CA GLN A 361 17.66 -15.70 -23.81
C GLN A 361 16.26 -15.03 -23.80
N PRO A 362 15.38 -15.26 -24.79
CA PRO A 362 14.03 -14.65 -24.79
C PRO A 362 13.11 -15.11 -23.68
N LEU A 363 13.19 -16.37 -23.23
CA LEU A 363 12.38 -16.89 -22.12
C LEU A 363 12.78 -16.26 -20.77
N GLU A 364 14.07 -16.03 -20.57
CA GLU A 364 14.57 -15.37 -19.37
C GLU A 364 13.98 -13.96 -19.22
N LEU A 365 13.91 -13.19 -20.30
CA LEU A 365 13.32 -11.85 -20.28
C LEU A 365 11.84 -11.88 -19.89
N ILE A 366 11.08 -12.90 -20.34
CA ILE A 366 9.67 -13.05 -19.93
C ILE A 366 9.55 -13.41 -18.45
N TYR A 367 10.37 -14.34 -17.97
CA TYR A 367 10.38 -14.68 -16.54
C TYR A 367 10.79 -13.48 -15.67
N GLU A 368 11.81 -12.73 -16.10
CA GLU A 368 12.20 -11.48 -15.42
C GLU A 368 11.04 -10.49 -15.40
N TYR A 369 10.39 -10.26 -16.53
CA TYR A 369 9.26 -9.36 -16.63
C TYR A 369 8.08 -9.79 -15.73
N LEU A 370 7.68 -11.06 -15.77
CA LEU A 370 6.60 -11.58 -14.93
C LEU A 370 6.93 -11.50 -13.43
N ASN A 371 8.20 -11.69 -13.05
CA ASN A 371 8.65 -11.59 -11.68
C ASN A 371 8.78 -10.14 -11.18
N ASP A 372 9.01 -9.19 -12.09
CA ASP A 372 9.07 -7.77 -11.77
C ASP A 372 7.69 -7.14 -11.58
N LEU A 373 6.63 -7.80 -12.07
CA LEU A 373 5.26 -7.34 -11.85
C LEU A 373 4.86 -7.52 -10.37
N VAL A 374 4.29 -6.49 -9.82
CA VAL A 374 3.82 -6.49 -8.43
C VAL A 374 2.64 -7.45 -8.29
N THR A 375 2.79 -8.47 -7.46
CA THR A 375 1.71 -9.38 -7.10
C THR A 375 0.81 -8.75 -6.04
N SER A 376 -0.49 -9.06 -6.06
CA SER A 376 -1.46 -8.57 -5.09
C SER A 376 -2.11 -9.73 -4.36
N ASP A 377 -1.81 -9.87 -3.08
CA ASP A 377 -2.39 -10.88 -2.19
C ASP A 377 -2.19 -12.33 -2.73
N ASN A 378 -3.27 -12.96 -3.19
CA ASN A 378 -3.26 -14.31 -3.80
C ASN A 378 -3.32 -14.27 -5.35
N LYS A 379 -3.16 -13.08 -5.95
CA LYS A 379 -3.18 -12.87 -7.40
C LYS A 379 -1.76 -12.73 -7.94
N PHE A 380 -1.47 -13.44 -9.02
CA PHE A 380 -0.16 -13.43 -9.66
C PHE A 380 -0.29 -13.41 -11.19
N PRO A 381 0.66 -12.76 -11.89
CA PRO A 381 0.64 -12.64 -13.33
C PRO A 381 1.10 -13.93 -14.01
N VAL A 382 0.48 -14.27 -15.14
CA VAL A 382 0.87 -15.38 -15.99
C VAL A 382 0.78 -15.01 -17.46
N LEU A 383 1.61 -15.65 -18.29
CA LEU A 383 1.56 -15.55 -19.74
C LEU A 383 0.71 -16.68 -20.31
N VAL A 384 -0.26 -16.35 -21.13
CA VAL A 384 -1.09 -17.32 -21.84
C VAL A 384 -0.29 -17.98 -22.94
N ILE A 385 -0.19 -19.32 -22.89
CA ILE A 385 0.54 -20.14 -23.85
C ILE A 385 -0.43 -20.78 -24.87
N SER A 386 -1.59 -21.29 -24.40
CA SER A 386 -2.62 -21.87 -25.22
C SER A 386 -4.01 -21.65 -24.64
N VAL A 387 -5.03 -21.59 -25.51
CA VAL A 387 -6.45 -21.41 -25.16
C VAL A 387 -7.37 -22.33 -26.00
N VAL A 388 -6.83 -23.39 -26.59
CA VAL A 388 -7.60 -24.27 -27.49
C VAL A 388 -8.66 -25.03 -26.70
N ASP A 389 -8.28 -25.97 -25.87
CA ASP A 389 -9.19 -26.78 -25.04
C ASP A 389 -9.25 -26.27 -23.60
N GLN A 390 -8.12 -25.88 -23.05
CA GLN A 390 -7.92 -25.34 -21.70
C GLN A 390 -7.12 -24.07 -21.79
N LEU A 391 -7.10 -23.31 -20.67
CA LEU A 391 -6.12 -22.23 -20.49
C LEU A 391 -4.81 -22.86 -20.02
N ILE A 392 -3.78 -22.81 -20.83
CA ILE A 392 -2.41 -23.13 -20.42
C ILE A 392 -1.65 -21.83 -20.25
N ALA A 393 -1.07 -21.63 -19.07
CA ALA A 393 -0.42 -20.38 -18.72
C ALA A 393 0.89 -20.60 -17.94
N LEU A 394 1.89 -19.75 -18.21
CA LEU A 394 3.22 -19.80 -17.64
C LEU A 394 3.41 -18.66 -16.63
N SER A 395 3.88 -18.97 -15.43
CA SER A 395 4.20 -17.98 -14.40
C SER A 395 5.70 -17.65 -14.35
N GLY A 396 6.01 -16.53 -13.68
CA GLY A 396 7.40 -16.09 -13.50
C GLY A 396 8.29 -17.08 -12.73
N ASP A 397 7.70 -17.91 -11.86
CA ASP A 397 8.39 -19.01 -11.16
C ASP A 397 8.53 -20.28 -12.00
N ARG A 398 8.29 -20.16 -13.33
CA ARG A 398 8.43 -21.23 -14.36
C ARG A 398 7.46 -22.39 -14.20
N LYS A 399 6.36 -22.20 -13.49
CA LYS A 399 5.30 -23.20 -13.41
C LYS A 399 4.31 -23.02 -14.55
N ILE A 400 3.86 -24.14 -15.08
CA ILE A 400 2.77 -24.19 -16.06
C ILE A 400 1.49 -24.55 -15.32
N TYR A 401 0.46 -23.76 -15.56
CA TYR A 401 -0.88 -23.99 -15.03
C TYR A 401 -1.82 -24.35 -16.16
N SER A 402 -2.65 -25.38 -15.92
CA SER A 402 -3.73 -25.77 -16.82
C SER A 402 -5.07 -25.58 -16.09
N LEU A 403 -5.98 -24.84 -16.73
CA LEU A 403 -7.29 -24.52 -16.17
C LEU A 403 -8.40 -24.85 -17.17
N ASP A 404 -9.36 -25.66 -16.73
CA ASP A 404 -10.60 -25.88 -17.45
C ASP A 404 -11.50 -24.66 -17.42
N TRP A 405 -12.39 -24.51 -18.39
CA TRP A 405 -13.36 -23.41 -18.39
C TRP A 405 -14.40 -23.60 -17.27
N PRO A 406 -14.40 -22.76 -16.22
CA PRO A 406 -15.38 -22.86 -15.15
C PRO A 406 -16.65 -22.07 -15.50
N SER A 407 -17.81 -22.58 -15.09
CA SER A 407 -19.08 -21.88 -15.25
C SER A 407 -19.13 -20.51 -14.54
N SER A 408 -18.30 -20.32 -13.50
CA SER A 408 -18.14 -19.08 -12.76
C SER A 408 -17.58 -17.92 -13.58
N LEU A 409 -16.86 -18.17 -14.70
CA LEU A 409 -16.30 -17.12 -15.57
C LEU A 409 -17.34 -16.48 -16.50
N GLY A 410 -18.62 -16.72 -16.34
CA GLY A 410 -19.66 -16.03 -17.10
C GLY A 410 -19.71 -14.50 -16.93
N TRP A 411 -19.00 -13.96 -15.93
CA TRP A 411 -18.81 -12.52 -15.76
C TRP A 411 -17.80 -11.94 -16.76
N ALA A 412 -16.84 -12.73 -17.25
CA ALA A 412 -15.71 -12.31 -18.08
C ALA A 412 -16.14 -11.94 -19.51
N ARG A 413 -17.27 -11.25 -19.65
CA ARG A 413 -17.73 -10.70 -20.93
C ARG A 413 -16.73 -9.61 -21.35
N PRO A 414 -16.31 -9.56 -22.63
CA PRO A 414 -15.39 -8.52 -23.09
C PRO A 414 -15.88 -7.11 -22.73
N TYR A 415 -15.02 -6.34 -22.05
CA TYR A 415 -15.28 -4.93 -21.78
C TYR A 415 -15.25 -4.15 -23.10
N ILE A 416 -16.24 -3.29 -23.32
CA ILE A 416 -16.30 -2.37 -24.46
C ILE A 416 -16.12 -0.95 -23.96
N ASN A 417 -16.93 -0.54 -23.00
CA ASN A 417 -16.85 0.71 -22.26
C ASN A 417 -17.60 0.56 -20.94
N GLU A 418 -17.67 1.60 -20.11
CA GLU A 418 -18.31 1.57 -18.80
C GLU A 418 -19.79 1.16 -18.84
N ASP A 419 -20.46 1.32 -19.99
CA ASP A 419 -21.90 1.03 -20.17
C ASP A 419 -22.17 -0.29 -20.91
N GLN A 420 -21.19 -0.82 -21.64
CA GLN A 420 -21.40 -1.90 -22.58
C GLN A 420 -20.37 -3.02 -22.42
N ARG A 421 -20.86 -4.24 -22.54
CA ARG A 421 -20.05 -5.48 -22.53
C ARG A 421 -20.36 -6.33 -23.74
N GLY A 422 -19.39 -7.06 -24.22
CA GLY A 422 -19.51 -8.06 -25.27
C GLY A 422 -20.42 -9.24 -24.89
N PRO A 423 -20.53 -10.24 -25.77
CA PRO A 423 -21.30 -11.45 -25.52
C PRO A 423 -20.75 -12.26 -24.33
N LYS A 424 -21.58 -13.12 -23.75
CA LYS A 424 -21.13 -14.02 -22.68
C LYS A 424 -20.18 -15.07 -23.27
N PRO A 425 -18.95 -15.17 -22.76
CA PRO A 425 -17.98 -16.15 -23.25
C PRO A 425 -18.37 -17.56 -22.82
N LYS A 426 -17.95 -18.55 -23.61
CA LYS A 426 -18.17 -19.99 -23.36
C LYS A 426 -16.87 -20.77 -23.19
N LYS A 427 -15.76 -20.23 -23.66
CA LYS A 427 -14.42 -20.80 -23.58
C LYS A 427 -13.37 -19.70 -23.50
N TYR A 428 -12.14 -20.06 -23.15
CA TYR A 428 -11.05 -19.09 -22.99
C TYR A 428 -10.72 -18.33 -24.28
N SER A 429 -10.76 -19.00 -25.45
CA SER A 429 -10.51 -18.34 -26.72
C SER A 429 -11.53 -17.29 -27.14
N ASP A 430 -12.67 -17.15 -26.44
CA ASP A 430 -13.60 -16.07 -26.65
C ASP A 430 -13.10 -14.73 -26.05
N ILE A 431 -12.14 -14.79 -25.12
CA ILE A 431 -11.66 -13.63 -24.33
C ILE A 431 -10.14 -13.49 -24.26
N LEU A 432 -9.37 -14.55 -24.57
CA LEU A 432 -7.92 -14.59 -24.48
C LEU A 432 -7.30 -15.07 -25.79
N LYS A 433 -6.03 -14.69 -25.97
CA LYS A 433 -5.16 -15.14 -27.05
C LYS A 433 -3.82 -15.58 -26.49
N GLU A 434 -3.10 -16.36 -27.25
CA GLU A 434 -1.70 -16.69 -26.94
C GLU A 434 -0.87 -15.41 -26.82
N GLY A 435 0.00 -15.35 -25.82
CA GLY A 435 0.79 -14.17 -25.51
C GLY A 435 0.11 -13.12 -24.61
N ASP A 436 -1.14 -13.33 -24.22
CA ASP A 436 -1.82 -12.42 -23.29
C ASP A 436 -1.24 -12.54 -21.89
N LEU A 437 -0.98 -11.39 -21.26
CA LEU A 437 -0.63 -11.27 -19.84
C LEU A 437 -1.91 -11.20 -19.04
N VAL A 438 -2.18 -12.22 -18.23
CA VAL A 438 -3.39 -12.29 -17.39
C VAL A 438 -3.04 -12.57 -15.94
N TRP A 439 -4.03 -12.45 -15.07
CA TRP A 439 -3.87 -12.71 -13.63
C TRP A 439 -4.64 -13.95 -13.24
N LEU A 440 -3.98 -14.83 -12.50
CA LEU A 440 -4.62 -15.94 -11.81
C LEU A 440 -4.75 -15.61 -10.33
N GLU A 441 -5.87 -16.02 -9.76
CA GLU A 441 -6.14 -15.93 -8.32
C GLU A 441 -6.16 -17.33 -7.72
N ARG A 442 -5.43 -17.51 -6.61
CA ARG A 442 -5.44 -18.75 -5.84
C ARG A 442 -6.42 -18.63 -4.68
N ASP A 443 -7.42 -19.49 -4.65
CA ASP A 443 -8.33 -19.58 -3.52
C ASP A 443 -7.57 -19.98 -2.25
N LYS A 444 -7.79 -19.24 -1.15
CA LYS A 444 -7.06 -19.45 0.12
C LYS A 444 -7.48 -20.72 0.87
N VAL A 445 -8.66 -21.29 0.57
CA VAL A 445 -9.21 -22.42 1.29
C VAL A 445 -8.89 -23.73 0.58
N ASN A 446 -9.21 -23.81 -0.73
CA ASN A 446 -9.09 -25.04 -1.52
C ASN A 446 -7.91 -25.01 -2.50
N SER A 447 -7.14 -23.92 -2.54
CA SER A 447 -6.00 -23.72 -3.43
C SER A 447 -6.34 -23.78 -4.93
N SER A 448 -7.62 -23.77 -5.31
CA SER A 448 -8.03 -23.75 -6.72
C SER A 448 -7.61 -22.45 -7.40
N LEU A 449 -7.37 -22.51 -8.69
CA LEU A 449 -6.97 -21.36 -9.51
C LEU A 449 -8.15 -20.88 -10.35
N SER A 450 -8.26 -19.57 -10.51
CA SER A 450 -9.25 -18.95 -11.40
C SER A 450 -8.67 -17.74 -12.12
N LEU A 451 -9.14 -17.50 -13.35
CA LEU A 451 -8.83 -16.28 -14.08
C LEU A 451 -9.45 -15.08 -13.37
N THR A 452 -8.67 -14.03 -13.19
CA THR A 452 -9.08 -12.77 -12.56
C THR A 452 -8.47 -11.57 -13.29
N GLN A 453 -8.75 -10.38 -12.80
CA GLN A 453 -8.08 -9.15 -13.22
C GLN A 453 -7.90 -8.20 -12.02
N ILE A 454 -6.95 -7.30 -12.09
CA ILE A 454 -6.74 -6.25 -11.09
C ILE A 454 -7.71 -5.10 -11.42
N PRO A 455 -8.54 -4.63 -10.48
CA PRO A 455 -9.44 -3.51 -10.73
C PRO A 455 -8.69 -2.21 -11.10
N GLU A 456 -9.17 -1.52 -12.13
CA GLU A 456 -8.71 -0.15 -12.44
C GLU A 456 -9.41 0.89 -11.58
N VAL A 457 -10.69 0.62 -11.25
CA VAL A 457 -11.43 1.47 -10.34
C VAL A 457 -10.77 1.50 -8.97
N GLN A 458 -10.77 2.65 -8.36
CA GLN A 458 -10.20 2.88 -7.05
C GLN A 458 -11.28 3.29 -6.03
N GLY A 459 -10.92 3.25 -4.77
CA GLY A 459 -11.82 3.65 -3.71
C GLY A 459 -11.06 3.88 -2.41
N SER A 460 -11.78 4.40 -1.44
CA SER A 460 -11.28 4.52 -0.08
C SER A 460 -12.41 4.30 0.93
N ILE A 461 -12.03 3.86 2.11
CA ILE A 461 -12.90 3.76 3.28
C ILE A 461 -12.20 4.35 4.48
N VAL A 462 -12.88 5.26 5.17
CA VAL A 462 -12.39 5.89 6.38
C VAL A 462 -13.48 5.80 7.44
N SER A 463 -13.12 5.35 8.62
CA SER A 463 -14.01 5.26 9.77
C SER A 463 -13.41 6.00 10.96
N ILE A 464 -14.17 6.89 11.58
CA ILE A 464 -13.74 7.70 12.71
C ILE A 464 -14.72 7.61 13.89
N ASP A 465 -14.21 7.82 15.10
CA ASP A 465 -15.02 8.06 16.28
C ASP A 465 -15.55 9.51 16.24
N PRO A 466 -16.86 9.74 16.15
CA PRO A 466 -17.40 11.08 16.04
C PRO A 466 -17.20 11.93 17.31
N ASN A 467 -16.91 11.31 18.46
CA ASN A 467 -16.83 12.03 19.72
C ASN A 467 -15.46 12.63 20.00
N ASN A 468 -14.39 12.05 19.43
CA ASN A 468 -13.02 12.51 19.66
C ASN A 468 -12.19 12.70 18.38
N GLY A 469 -12.64 12.17 17.23
CA GLY A 469 -11.92 12.26 15.95
C GLY A 469 -10.86 11.16 15.73
N GLY A 470 -10.73 10.20 16.63
CA GLY A 470 -9.81 9.07 16.46
C GLY A 470 -10.15 8.22 15.24
N VAL A 471 -9.19 8.03 14.34
CA VAL A 471 -9.37 7.21 13.13
C VAL A 471 -9.35 5.74 13.50
N LYS A 472 -10.45 5.03 13.28
CA LYS A 472 -10.64 3.62 13.64
C LYS A 472 -10.31 2.64 12.51
N ALA A 473 -10.48 3.08 11.24
CA ALA A 473 -10.06 2.34 10.05
C ALA A 473 -9.72 3.32 8.93
N LEU A 474 -8.71 2.97 8.12
CA LEU A 474 -8.31 3.76 6.95
C LEU A 474 -7.75 2.86 5.86
N VAL A 475 -8.37 2.88 4.68
CA VAL A 475 -7.90 2.20 3.47
C VAL A 475 -7.92 3.18 2.31
N GLY A 476 -6.76 3.45 1.72
CA GLY A 476 -6.57 4.49 0.69
C GLY A 476 -6.57 3.99 -0.75
N GLY A 477 -6.89 2.72 -1.00
CA GLY A 477 -6.92 2.14 -2.35
C GLY A 477 -7.08 0.63 -2.34
N TYR A 478 -7.13 0.03 -3.53
CA TYR A 478 -7.26 -1.42 -3.69
C TYR A 478 -6.08 -2.18 -3.09
N ASP A 479 -4.85 -1.76 -3.43
CA ASP A 479 -3.61 -2.37 -2.94
C ASP A 479 -2.49 -1.32 -2.88
N PHE A 480 -1.81 -1.25 -1.74
CA PHE A 480 -0.73 -0.27 -1.49
C PHE A 480 0.51 -0.51 -2.35
N PHE A 481 0.83 -1.76 -2.67
CA PHE A 481 2.02 -2.08 -3.45
C PHE A 481 1.82 -1.76 -4.92
N LEU A 482 0.58 -1.84 -5.41
CA LEU A 482 0.20 -1.38 -6.75
C LEU A 482 0.11 0.14 -6.84
N SER A 483 -0.39 0.81 -5.80
CA SER A 483 -0.50 2.27 -5.75
C SER A 483 -0.31 2.80 -4.34
N LYS A 484 0.77 3.54 -4.12
CA LYS A 484 1.09 4.19 -2.83
C LYS A 484 0.29 5.47 -2.57
N TYR A 485 -0.53 5.91 -3.54
CA TYR A 485 -1.36 7.10 -3.43
C TYR A 485 -2.52 6.84 -2.47
N ASP A 486 -2.50 7.53 -1.31
CA ASP A 486 -3.53 7.39 -0.28
C ASP A 486 -4.74 8.26 -0.60
N ARG A 487 -5.75 7.67 -1.20
CA ARG A 487 -6.97 8.38 -1.60
C ARG A 487 -7.85 8.79 -0.42
N ALA A 488 -7.61 8.21 0.75
CA ALA A 488 -8.32 8.59 1.97
C ALA A 488 -7.93 9.99 2.47
N THR A 489 -6.67 10.39 2.27
CA THR A 489 -6.10 11.64 2.80
C THR A 489 -5.63 12.61 1.72
N GLN A 490 -5.18 12.12 0.56
CA GLN A 490 -4.52 12.91 -0.47
C GLN A 490 -5.42 13.24 -1.68
N SER A 491 -6.50 12.49 -1.89
CA SER A 491 -7.47 12.74 -2.96
C SER A 491 -8.57 13.68 -2.48
N PHE A 492 -9.04 14.56 -3.37
CA PHE A 492 -10.11 15.54 -3.10
C PHE A 492 -11.22 15.43 -4.16
N PRO A 493 -11.94 14.30 -4.24
CA PRO A 493 -12.98 14.14 -5.22
C PRO A 493 -14.20 15.00 -4.91
N LEU A 494 -14.98 15.34 -5.96
CA LEU A 494 -16.23 16.07 -5.81
C LEU A 494 -17.24 15.27 -5.00
N LEU A 495 -17.90 15.92 -4.05
CA LEU A 495 -18.82 15.29 -3.10
C LEU A 495 -20.18 14.90 -3.73
N GLY A 496 -20.58 15.57 -4.80
CA GLY A 496 -21.92 15.39 -5.33
C GLY A 496 -22.99 15.61 -4.26
N SER A 497 -24.04 14.83 -4.31
CA SER A 497 -25.15 14.94 -3.34
C SER A 497 -24.76 14.68 -1.87
N ASN A 498 -23.53 14.28 -1.59
CA ASN A 498 -23.01 14.13 -0.21
C ASN A 498 -22.88 15.50 0.48
N PHE A 499 -22.80 16.61 -0.28
CA PHE A 499 -22.78 17.97 0.24
C PHE A 499 -24.14 18.47 0.77
N LYS A 500 -25.27 17.91 0.29
CA LYS A 500 -26.61 18.42 0.61
C LYS A 500 -26.93 18.56 2.10
N PRO A 501 -26.55 17.62 3.01
CA PRO A 501 -26.81 17.79 4.44
C PRO A 501 -26.31 19.12 5.01
N PHE A 502 -25.16 19.61 4.55
CA PHE A 502 -24.55 20.86 5.01
C PHE A 502 -25.35 22.09 4.52
N LEU A 503 -25.83 22.07 3.27
CA LEU A 503 -26.75 23.06 2.75
C LEU A 503 -28.05 23.10 3.56
N TYR A 504 -28.65 21.94 3.83
CA TYR A 504 -29.92 21.85 4.55
C TYR A 504 -29.74 22.25 6.04
N ALA A 505 -28.63 21.94 6.67
CA ALA A 505 -28.32 22.44 8.01
C ALA A 505 -28.24 23.97 8.01
N THR A 506 -27.58 24.58 7.01
CA THR A 506 -27.53 26.05 6.88
C THR A 506 -28.93 26.64 6.67
N ALA A 507 -29.80 25.95 5.95
CA ALA A 507 -31.19 26.41 5.75
C ALA A 507 -31.98 26.37 7.06
N LEU A 508 -31.90 25.28 7.83
CA LEU A 508 -32.53 25.18 9.17
C LEU A 508 -32.08 26.30 10.09
N GLU A 509 -30.79 26.57 10.15
CA GLU A 509 -30.19 27.69 10.91
C GLU A 509 -30.66 29.06 10.40
N SER A 510 -31.12 29.12 9.15
CA SER A 510 -31.63 30.35 8.49
C SER A 510 -33.14 30.56 8.68
N GLY A 511 -33.79 29.73 9.53
CA GLY A 511 -35.23 29.85 9.81
C GLY A 511 -36.13 28.99 8.91
N PHE A 512 -35.56 28.22 7.96
CA PHE A 512 -36.33 27.18 7.26
C PHE A 512 -36.56 26.00 8.23
N ASN A 513 -37.56 25.20 7.94
CA ASN A 513 -37.83 23.99 8.73
C ASN A 513 -38.09 22.77 7.82
N ALA A 514 -38.18 21.59 8.39
CA ALA A 514 -38.32 20.32 7.68
C ALA A 514 -39.61 20.24 6.83
N SER A 515 -40.66 21.04 7.17
CA SER A 515 -41.93 21.15 6.47
C SER A 515 -41.99 22.25 5.39
N THR A 516 -40.99 23.14 5.34
CA THR A 516 -40.94 24.19 4.31
C THR A 516 -41.04 23.60 2.92
N LEU A 517 -41.97 24.12 2.11
CA LEU A 517 -42.24 23.70 0.75
C LEU A 517 -41.37 24.46 -0.23
N ILE A 518 -40.63 23.75 -1.07
CA ILE A 518 -39.93 24.31 -2.24
C ILE A 518 -40.37 23.56 -3.48
N ASN A 519 -40.59 24.29 -4.58
CA ASN A 519 -41.14 23.70 -5.81
C ASN A 519 -40.10 22.90 -6.58
N ASP A 520 -40.31 21.59 -6.72
CA ASP A 520 -39.54 20.70 -7.59
C ASP A 520 -40.05 20.77 -9.04
N ALA A 521 -39.66 21.82 -9.74
CA ALA A 521 -40.07 22.12 -11.10
C ALA A 521 -38.85 22.48 -11.98
N PRO A 522 -38.96 22.41 -13.31
CA PRO A 522 -37.88 22.79 -14.22
C PRO A 522 -37.31 24.18 -13.92
N ILE A 523 -36.04 24.32 -14.06
CA ILE A 523 -35.29 25.57 -13.92
C ILE A 523 -34.36 25.72 -15.11
N VAL A 524 -34.26 26.92 -15.65
CA VAL A 524 -33.28 27.27 -16.67
C VAL A 524 -32.53 28.49 -16.15
N PHE A 525 -31.23 28.39 -16.09
CA PHE A 525 -30.38 29.53 -15.77
C PHE A 525 -29.68 30.01 -17.05
N GLU A 526 -29.75 31.32 -17.26
CA GLU A 526 -28.92 32.00 -18.26
C GLU A 526 -27.67 32.47 -17.52
N ASP A 527 -26.58 31.75 -17.67
CA ASP A 527 -25.28 32.20 -17.19
C ASP A 527 -24.56 32.88 -18.35
N LYS A 528 -24.26 34.17 -18.18
CA LYS A 528 -23.54 34.97 -19.20
C LYS A 528 -22.11 34.48 -19.44
N ALA A 529 -21.59 33.62 -18.57
CA ALA A 529 -20.24 33.04 -18.64
C ALA A 529 -20.22 31.66 -19.32
N LEU A 530 -21.38 31.03 -19.53
CA LEU A 530 -21.49 29.72 -20.19
C LEU A 530 -22.13 29.92 -21.57
N GLU A 531 -21.52 29.36 -22.61
CA GLU A 531 -22.06 29.37 -23.98
C GLU A 531 -23.42 28.68 -24.09
N ASP A 532 -23.78 27.77 -23.13
CA ASP A 532 -25.02 27.02 -23.05
C ASP A 532 -25.84 27.32 -21.79
N LYS A 533 -27.18 27.27 -21.93
CA LYS A 533 -28.13 27.41 -20.82
C LYS A 533 -28.05 26.20 -19.90
N TRP A 534 -27.67 26.39 -18.62
CA TRP A 534 -27.67 25.33 -17.63
C TRP A 534 -29.09 24.86 -17.28
N ARG A 535 -29.36 23.57 -17.53
CA ARG A 535 -30.67 22.93 -17.34
C ARG A 535 -30.60 21.74 -16.42
N PRO A 536 -30.42 21.94 -15.11
CA PRO A 536 -30.30 20.83 -14.17
C PRO A 536 -31.58 20.00 -14.11
N ARG A 537 -31.41 18.68 -13.80
CA ARG A 537 -32.54 17.74 -13.66
C ARG A 537 -32.37 16.92 -12.38
N ASN A 538 -33.47 16.38 -11.88
CA ASN A 538 -33.38 15.31 -10.88
C ASN A 538 -32.83 14.04 -11.53
N SER A 539 -32.12 13.19 -10.76
CA SER A 539 -31.59 11.90 -11.24
C SER A 539 -32.70 10.95 -11.75
N SER A 540 -33.95 11.13 -11.26
CA SER A 540 -35.12 10.39 -11.74
C SER A 540 -35.66 10.90 -13.09
N GLY A 541 -35.18 12.03 -13.58
CA GLY A 541 -35.73 12.74 -14.76
C GLY A 541 -37.14 13.35 -14.55
N ARG A 542 -37.77 13.20 -13.37
CA ARG A 542 -39.12 13.63 -13.05
C ARG A 542 -39.13 14.87 -12.18
N PHE A 543 -40.27 15.59 -12.20
CA PHE A 543 -40.59 16.74 -11.37
C PHE A 543 -41.75 16.39 -10.44
N TYR A 544 -41.72 16.91 -9.20
CA TYR A 544 -42.65 16.47 -8.16
C TYR A 544 -43.49 17.61 -7.57
N GLY A 545 -43.31 18.86 -8.07
CA GLY A 545 -44.02 20.02 -7.57
C GLY A 545 -43.61 20.46 -6.17
N PRO A 546 -44.50 21.10 -5.40
CA PRO A 546 -44.20 21.53 -4.03
C PRO A 546 -43.75 20.35 -3.17
N THR A 547 -42.50 20.41 -2.67
CA THR A 547 -41.83 19.31 -1.97
C THR A 547 -41.28 19.83 -0.65
N ARG A 548 -41.57 19.16 0.47
CA ARG A 548 -41.02 19.50 1.79
C ARG A 548 -39.51 19.27 1.82
N LEU A 549 -38.80 20.08 2.59
CA LEU A 549 -37.35 19.95 2.73
C LEU A 549 -36.92 18.55 3.20
N ARG A 550 -37.66 17.95 4.16
CA ARG A 550 -37.42 16.56 4.58
C ARG A 550 -37.45 15.62 3.38
N GLU A 551 -38.52 15.63 2.61
CA GLU A 551 -38.69 14.74 1.46
C GLU A 551 -37.59 14.98 0.40
N ALA A 552 -37.27 16.25 0.17
CA ALA A 552 -36.23 16.62 -0.78
C ALA A 552 -34.83 16.10 -0.38
N LEU A 553 -34.47 16.13 0.89
CA LEU A 553 -33.20 15.58 1.37
C LEU A 553 -33.21 14.05 1.36
N VAL A 554 -34.31 13.41 1.82
CA VAL A 554 -34.47 11.93 1.81
C VAL A 554 -34.31 11.36 0.41
N GLN A 555 -34.94 12.02 -0.60
CA GLN A 555 -34.89 11.60 -2.01
C GLN A 555 -33.77 12.26 -2.81
N SER A 556 -32.97 13.09 -2.15
CA SER A 556 -31.84 13.81 -2.77
C SER A 556 -32.22 14.63 -4.01
N ARG A 557 -33.32 15.41 -3.95
CA ARG A 557 -33.86 16.23 -5.07
C ARG A 557 -32.91 17.35 -5.44
N ASN A 558 -32.49 17.38 -6.71
CA ASN A 558 -31.54 18.38 -7.21
C ASN A 558 -32.17 19.77 -7.31
N LEU A 559 -33.36 19.86 -7.92
CA LEU A 559 -33.99 21.15 -8.22
C LEU A 559 -34.44 21.88 -6.95
N VAL A 560 -34.90 21.13 -5.94
CA VAL A 560 -35.21 21.70 -4.61
C VAL A 560 -33.94 22.24 -3.96
N SER A 561 -32.83 21.48 -4.00
CA SER A 561 -31.56 21.92 -3.39
C SER A 561 -31.00 23.18 -4.06
N ILE A 562 -31.11 23.30 -5.40
CA ILE A 562 -30.67 24.49 -6.13
C ILE A 562 -31.50 25.71 -5.73
N ARG A 563 -32.83 25.57 -5.64
CA ARG A 563 -33.70 26.67 -5.19
C ARG A 563 -33.45 27.04 -3.76
N LEU A 564 -33.28 26.03 -2.88
CA LEU A 564 -32.93 26.24 -1.49
C LEU A 564 -31.61 27.03 -1.35
N LEU A 565 -30.57 26.67 -2.09
CA LEU A 565 -29.29 27.42 -2.08
C LEU A 565 -29.49 28.88 -2.53
N ARG A 566 -30.34 29.11 -3.57
CA ARG A 566 -30.61 30.45 -4.03
C ARG A 566 -31.39 31.29 -2.98
N GLU A 567 -32.33 30.69 -2.25
CA GLU A 567 -33.13 31.36 -1.23
C GLU A 567 -32.31 31.62 0.05
N VAL A 568 -31.46 30.67 0.48
CA VAL A 568 -30.55 30.83 1.64
C VAL A 568 -29.40 31.81 1.34
N GLY A 569 -28.96 31.82 0.08
CA GLY A 569 -27.80 32.61 -0.37
C GLY A 569 -26.50 31.81 -0.37
N ILE A 570 -25.79 31.88 -1.50
CA ILE A 570 -24.55 31.11 -1.73
C ILE A 570 -23.48 31.44 -0.69
N ASP A 571 -23.21 32.72 -0.47
CA ASP A 571 -22.18 33.18 0.49
C ASP A 571 -22.51 32.75 1.92
N LYS A 572 -23.78 32.73 2.30
CA LYS A 572 -24.21 32.25 3.61
C LYS A 572 -23.88 30.77 3.80
N VAL A 573 -24.17 29.94 2.78
CA VAL A 573 -23.85 28.51 2.80
C VAL A 573 -22.35 28.29 2.83
N ARG A 574 -21.58 29.00 2.00
CA ARG A 574 -20.11 28.93 2.01
C ARG A 574 -19.54 29.25 3.39
N ASN A 575 -19.98 30.38 3.96
CA ASN A 575 -19.49 30.82 5.28
C ASN A 575 -19.91 29.88 6.43
N TYR A 576 -21.14 29.34 6.39
CA TYR A 576 -21.61 28.42 7.42
C TYR A 576 -20.93 27.04 7.32
N SER A 577 -20.51 26.64 6.11
CA SER A 577 -19.84 25.35 5.87
C SER A 577 -18.50 25.20 6.63
N LYS A 578 -17.89 26.31 7.09
CA LYS A 578 -16.72 26.25 8.00
C LYS A 578 -17.00 25.48 9.29
N ASN A 579 -18.26 25.46 9.75
CA ASN A 579 -18.68 24.74 10.95
C ASN A 579 -18.59 23.23 10.81
N PHE A 580 -18.42 22.74 9.57
CA PHE A 580 -18.21 21.35 9.21
C PHE A 580 -16.77 21.08 8.72
N GLY A 581 -15.85 22.04 8.85
CA GLY A 581 -14.45 21.91 8.46
C GLY A 581 -14.15 22.24 7.00
N PHE A 582 -15.09 22.79 6.23
CA PHE A 582 -14.82 23.31 4.89
C PHE A 582 -14.12 24.67 4.95
N GLN A 583 -13.34 24.97 3.95
CA GLN A 583 -12.75 26.29 3.74
C GLN A 583 -13.66 27.06 2.77
N PRO A 584 -14.28 28.17 3.20
CA PRO A 584 -15.23 28.92 2.35
C PRO A 584 -14.65 29.35 1.00
N GLU A 585 -13.35 29.66 0.98
CA GLU A 585 -12.63 30.12 -0.22
C GLU A 585 -12.49 29.03 -1.27
N SER A 586 -12.45 27.76 -0.86
CA SER A 586 -12.34 26.61 -1.75
C SER A 586 -13.70 26.15 -2.32
N LEU A 587 -14.81 26.68 -1.79
CA LEU A 587 -16.16 26.33 -2.24
C LEU A 587 -16.59 27.16 -3.45
N PRO A 588 -17.27 26.57 -4.44
CA PRO A 588 -17.84 27.29 -5.58
C PRO A 588 -18.73 28.45 -5.15
N SER A 589 -18.69 29.53 -5.91
CA SER A 589 -19.48 30.75 -5.68
C SER A 589 -20.74 30.83 -6.58
N ASP A 590 -21.21 29.69 -7.07
CA ASP A 590 -22.37 29.56 -7.96
C ASP A 590 -23.35 28.48 -7.47
N LEU A 591 -24.46 28.32 -8.15
CA LEU A 591 -25.54 27.41 -7.78
C LEU A 591 -25.19 25.92 -7.97
N SER A 592 -24.08 25.58 -8.64
CA SER A 592 -23.60 24.20 -8.76
C SER A 592 -23.21 23.60 -7.40
N LEU A 593 -22.87 24.45 -6.42
CA LEU A 593 -22.59 24.05 -5.05
C LEU A 593 -23.73 23.22 -4.43
N ALA A 594 -25.00 23.49 -4.79
CA ALA A 594 -26.13 22.68 -4.35
C ALA A 594 -26.09 21.23 -4.83
N LEU A 595 -25.36 20.97 -5.91
CA LEU A 595 -25.16 19.64 -6.48
C LEU A 595 -23.86 19.00 -6.00
N GLY A 596 -23.09 19.71 -5.17
CA GLY A 596 -21.88 19.22 -4.54
C GLY A 596 -20.64 19.26 -5.42
N THR A 597 -20.45 20.36 -6.16
CA THR A 597 -19.16 20.64 -6.84
C THR A 597 -18.04 21.03 -5.85
N ALA A 598 -18.32 20.95 -4.55
CA ALA A 598 -17.33 21.02 -3.50
C ALA A 598 -16.46 19.75 -3.46
N SER A 599 -15.18 19.90 -3.21
CA SER A 599 -14.21 18.80 -3.07
C SER A 599 -13.77 18.64 -1.62
N LEU A 600 -13.62 17.40 -1.16
CA LEU A 600 -13.11 17.10 0.17
C LEU A 600 -12.46 15.71 0.20
N SER A 601 -11.43 15.52 1.02
CA SER A 601 -10.87 14.17 1.18
C SER A 601 -11.84 13.28 1.97
N PRO A 602 -11.85 11.96 1.74
CA PRO A 602 -12.69 11.02 2.49
C PRO A 602 -12.54 11.13 4.01
N LEU A 603 -11.34 11.38 4.51
CA LEU A 603 -11.08 11.61 5.92
C LEU A 603 -11.78 12.88 6.45
N LYS A 604 -11.65 13.98 5.73
CA LYS A 604 -12.31 15.24 6.11
C LYS A 604 -13.82 15.16 5.94
N ASN A 605 -14.31 14.41 4.95
CA ASN A 605 -15.74 14.18 4.79
C ASN A 605 -16.33 13.39 5.98
N ALA A 606 -15.61 12.35 6.46
CA ALA A 606 -16.03 11.64 7.68
C ALA A 606 -16.07 12.59 8.90
N ALA A 607 -15.08 13.47 9.06
CA ALA A 607 -15.07 14.49 10.11
C ALA A 607 -16.22 15.50 9.99
N ALA A 608 -16.56 15.94 8.77
CA ALA A 608 -17.69 16.83 8.54
C ALA A 608 -19.03 16.19 8.94
N PHE A 609 -19.23 14.90 8.62
CA PHE A 609 -20.42 14.16 9.03
C PHE A 609 -20.49 13.84 10.52
N SER A 610 -19.36 13.82 11.24
CA SER A 610 -19.35 13.64 12.69
C SER A 610 -20.16 14.68 13.43
N VAL A 611 -20.23 15.90 12.87
CA VAL A 611 -21.05 17.00 13.44
C VAL A 611 -22.53 16.60 13.59
N PHE A 612 -23.06 15.79 12.66
CA PHE A 612 -24.43 15.27 12.77
C PHE A 612 -24.52 14.07 13.73
N ALA A 613 -23.44 13.30 13.87
CA ALA A 613 -23.42 12.12 14.73
C ALA A 613 -23.35 12.47 16.23
N ASN A 614 -22.63 13.54 16.59
CA ASN A 614 -22.25 13.87 17.96
C ASN A 614 -22.99 15.11 18.54
N GLY A 615 -24.07 15.54 17.92
CA GLY A 615 -24.87 16.68 18.37
C GLY A 615 -24.26 18.07 18.09
N GLY A 616 -23.57 18.23 16.97
CA GLY A 616 -23.14 19.53 16.46
C GLY A 616 -21.71 19.93 16.78
N LYS A 617 -20.83 19.00 17.12
CA LYS A 617 -19.44 19.27 17.48
C LYS A 617 -18.51 18.86 16.35
N LEU A 618 -17.61 19.77 15.94
CA LEU A 618 -16.58 19.47 14.95
C LEU A 618 -15.37 18.80 15.61
N VAL A 619 -14.97 17.63 15.11
CA VAL A 619 -13.78 16.91 15.54
C VAL A 619 -12.64 17.09 14.55
N GLU A 620 -11.41 17.07 15.03
CA GLU A 620 -10.20 17.03 14.21
C GLU A 620 -9.69 15.58 14.16
N PRO A 621 -9.65 14.94 12.97
CA PRO A 621 -9.16 13.59 12.85
C PRO A 621 -7.70 13.44 13.26
N TYR A 622 -7.36 12.37 13.97
CA TYR A 622 -5.99 12.06 14.34
C TYR A 622 -5.72 10.54 14.32
N PHE A 623 -4.44 10.19 14.20
CA PHE A 623 -3.98 8.80 14.06
C PHE A 623 -3.20 8.31 15.27
N ILE A 624 -2.37 9.18 15.89
CA ILE A 624 -1.44 8.82 16.95
C ILE A 624 -2.07 9.14 18.31
N SER A 625 -2.19 8.12 19.17
CA SER A 625 -2.64 8.27 20.55
C SER A 625 -1.48 8.51 21.50
N LYS A 626 -0.37 7.76 21.36
CA LYS A 626 0.84 7.95 22.17
C LYS A 626 2.09 7.47 21.43
N ILE A 627 3.24 7.98 21.84
CA ILE A 627 4.56 7.52 21.41
C ILE A 627 5.37 7.21 22.68
N VAL A 628 6.01 6.05 22.66
CA VAL A 628 6.79 5.53 23.78
C VAL A 628 8.22 5.30 23.28
N ASP A 629 9.20 5.60 24.11
CA ASP A 629 10.60 5.34 23.82
C ASP A 629 11.01 3.91 24.19
N ARG A 630 12.27 3.56 23.91
CA ARG A 630 12.86 2.23 24.21
C ARG A 630 12.86 1.86 25.70
N SER A 631 12.78 2.84 26.61
CA SER A 631 12.74 2.62 28.05
C SER A 631 11.34 2.37 28.58
N GLY A 632 10.32 2.60 27.75
CA GLY A 632 8.91 2.55 28.12
C GLY A 632 8.37 3.90 28.60
N GLU A 633 9.16 4.98 28.48
CA GLU A 633 8.72 6.34 28.81
C GLU A 633 7.81 6.89 27.71
N ILE A 634 6.71 7.52 28.11
CA ILE A 634 5.77 8.16 27.17
C ILE A 634 6.34 9.54 26.80
N ILE A 635 6.85 9.67 25.57
CA ILE A 635 7.39 10.94 25.05
C ILE A 635 6.31 11.81 24.39
N PHE A 636 5.20 11.24 24.00
CA PHE A 636 4.03 11.92 23.49
C PHE A 636 2.76 11.17 23.91
N GLU A 637 1.78 11.89 24.42
CA GLU A 637 0.43 11.38 24.65
C GLU A 637 -0.58 12.44 24.22
N ARG A 638 -1.53 12.04 23.39
CA ARG A 638 -2.58 12.96 22.95
C ARG A 638 -3.53 13.23 24.11
N LYS A 639 -3.58 14.48 24.51
CA LYS A 639 -4.56 14.96 25.48
C LYS A 639 -5.97 14.86 24.88
N GLU A 640 -6.92 14.52 25.72
CA GLU A 640 -8.33 14.54 25.31
C GLU A 640 -8.72 15.98 24.93
N ILE A 641 -9.14 16.16 23.69
CA ILE A 641 -9.62 17.43 23.18
C ILE A 641 -11.14 17.34 23.18
N ILE A 642 -11.79 18.21 23.95
CA ILE A 642 -13.23 18.36 23.92
C ILE A 642 -13.60 19.06 22.60
N PRO A 643 -14.34 18.40 21.68
CA PRO A 643 -14.68 18.98 20.40
C PRO A 643 -15.55 20.24 20.57
N LYS A 644 -15.26 21.25 19.73
CA LYS A 644 -15.95 22.54 19.79
C LYS A 644 -17.36 22.40 19.22
N GLN A 645 -18.36 22.91 19.95
CA GLN A 645 -19.71 23.09 19.43
C GLN A 645 -19.68 24.10 18.29
N THR A 646 -20.03 23.68 17.07
CA THR A 646 -19.99 24.53 15.86
C THR A 646 -21.37 24.67 15.21
N VAL A 647 -22.26 23.72 15.42
CA VAL A 647 -23.62 23.70 14.91
C VAL A 647 -24.59 23.55 16.07
N ASP A 648 -25.75 24.19 16.02
CA ASP A 648 -26.82 24.01 17.01
C ASP A 648 -27.16 22.52 17.16
N PRO A 649 -27.15 21.94 18.36
CA PRO A 649 -27.50 20.53 18.59
C PRO A 649 -28.85 20.15 18.01
N ARG A 650 -29.82 21.08 18.01
CA ARG A 650 -31.17 20.89 17.48
C ARG A 650 -31.16 20.73 15.95
N VAL A 651 -30.36 21.59 15.26
CA VAL A 651 -30.15 21.49 13.80
C VAL A 651 -29.47 20.17 13.45
N ALA A 652 -28.40 19.81 14.18
CA ALA A 652 -27.69 18.54 13.96
C ALA A 652 -28.62 17.33 14.13
N PHE A 653 -29.49 17.36 15.16
CA PHE A 653 -30.47 16.30 15.44
C PHE A 653 -31.51 16.19 14.30
N VAL A 654 -32.10 17.30 13.84
CA VAL A 654 -33.09 17.28 12.75
C VAL A 654 -32.47 16.73 11.47
N ILE A 655 -31.25 17.15 11.11
CA ILE A 655 -30.56 16.59 9.92
C ILE A 655 -30.30 15.10 10.09
N LYS A 656 -29.79 14.64 11.26
CA LYS A 656 -29.59 13.23 11.56
C LYS A 656 -30.88 12.43 11.40
N ASP A 657 -31.98 12.88 11.96
CA ASP A 657 -33.31 12.25 11.88
C ASP A 657 -33.78 12.13 10.41
N ILE A 658 -33.61 13.17 9.58
CA ILE A 658 -33.90 13.10 8.15
C ILE A 658 -32.99 12.09 7.43
N LEU A 659 -31.70 12.03 7.78
CA LEU A 659 -30.77 11.10 7.18
C LEU A 659 -31.00 9.64 7.65
N GLN A 660 -31.54 9.42 8.86
CA GLN A 660 -32.04 8.11 9.28
C GLN A 660 -33.21 7.68 8.39
N GLU A 661 -34.17 8.55 8.12
CA GLU A 661 -35.26 8.25 7.20
C GLU A 661 -34.79 7.97 5.77
N SER A 662 -33.75 8.68 5.29
CA SER A 662 -33.10 8.36 4.00
C SER A 662 -32.54 6.94 3.95
N ALA A 663 -32.10 6.40 5.08
CA ALA A 663 -31.60 5.04 5.23
C ALA A 663 -32.68 3.95 5.05
N TYR A 664 -33.95 4.28 5.25
CA TYR A 664 -35.05 3.28 5.19
C TYR A 664 -35.90 3.39 3.92
N ARG A 665 -36.18 4.59 3.46
CA ARG A 665 -37.08 4.78 2.29
C ARG A 665 -36.48 5.67 1.21
N GLY A 666 -35.31 6.25 1.44
CA GLY A 666 -34.66 7.15 0.51
C GLY A 666 -33.61 6.47 -0.37
N THR A 667 -32.60 7.25 -0.75
CA THR A 667 -31.53 6.78 -1.65
C THR A 667 -30.63 5.71 -1.03
N ALA A 668 -30.64 5.56 0.28
CA ALA A 668 -29.84 4.59 1.02
C ALA A 668 -30.67 3.42 1.60
N LYS A 669 -31.85 3.13 1.06
CA LYS A 669 -32.81 2.13 1.58
C LYS A 669 -32.23 0.73 1.82
N LYS A 670 -31.11 0.36 1.21
CA LYS A 670 -30.43 -0.91 1.46
C LYS A 670 -29.90 -1.04 2.90
N LEU A 671 -29.78 0.06 3.67
CA LEU A 671 -29.40 -0.04 5.08
C LEU A 671 -30.43 -0.82 5.91
N SER A 672 -31.67 -0.93 5.46
CA SER A 672 -32.68 -1.77 6.10
C SER A 672 -32.26 -3.24 6.21
N GLU A 673 -31.35 -3.72 5.37
CA GLU A 673 -30.76 -5.07 5.46
C GLU A 673 -30.02 -5.32 6.78
N LEU A 674 -29.56 -4.26 7.47
CA LEU A 674 -28.89 -4.37 8.76
C LEU A 674 -29.84 -4.62 9.93
N ASN A 675 -31.15 -4.55 9.74
CA ASN A 675 -32.18 -4.70 10.79
C ASN A 675 -31.98 -3.77 12.01
N ARG A 676 -31.42 -2.57 11.77
CA ARG A 676 -31.18 -1.54 12.78
C ARG A 676 -31.70 -0.18 12.29
N THR A 677 -32.32 0.58 13.20
CA THR A 677 -33.01 1.84 12.90
C THR A 677 -32.20 3.08 13.28
N ASP A 678 -31.02 2.94 13.83
CA ASP A 678 -30.22 4.02 14.36
C ASP A 678 -29.13 4.53 13.40
N PHE A 679 -28.98 3.92 12.24
CA PHE A 679 -28.04 4.42 11.24
C PHE A 679 -28.67 5.55 10.39
N ALA A 680 -27.93 6.62 10.22
CA ALA A 680 -28.17 7.67 9.29
C ALA A 680 -27.19 7.58 8.11
N GLY A 681 -27.56 8.07 6.93
CA GLY A 681 -26.62 8.05 5.81
C GLY A 681 -27.04 8.86 4.60
N LYS A 682 -26.04 9.25 3.83
CA LYS A 682 -26.21 10.02 2.59
C LYS A 682 -25.39 9.44 1.46
N THR A 683 -26.02 9.19 0.32
CA THR A 683 -25.37 8.88 -0.95
C THR A 683 -24.88 10.16 -1.63
N GLY A 684 -23.73 10.07 -2.29
CA GLY A 684 -23.22 11.09 -3.21
C GLY A 684 -23.03 10.47 -4.59
N THR A 685 -23.31 11.24 -5.62
CA THR A 685 -23.01 10.92 -7.02
C THR A 685 -22.84 12.23 -7.75
N THR A 686 -21.75 12.38 -8.47
CA THR A 686 -21.51 13.54 -9.34
C THR A 686 -22.27 13.39 -10.65
N ASN A 687 -22.35 14.48 -11.40
CA ASN A 687 -22.80 14.41 -12.78
C ASN A 687 -21.88 13.42 -13.53
N GLU A 688 -22.45 12.65 -14.47
CA GLU A 688 -21.71 11.62 -15.23
C GLU A 688 -21.15 10.45 -14.39
N ALA A 689 -21.48 10.39 -13.10
CA ALA A 689 -21.07 9.33 -12.17
C ALA A 689 -19.54 9.14 -12.10
N GLU A 690 -18.74 10.21 -12.17
CA GLU A 690 -17.28 10.13 -12.04
C GLU A 690 -16.82 9.83 -10.61
N SER A 691 -17.64 10.22 -9.63
CA SER A 691 -17.36 10.07 -8.21
C SER A 691 -18.62 9.63 -7.49
N THR A 692 -18.53 8.53 -6.75
CA THR A 692 -19.62 8.01 -5.95
C THR A 692 -19.25 7.91 -4.49
N TRP A 693 -20.18 8.26 -3.61
CA TRP A 693 -19.99 8.31 -2.18
C TRP A 693 -21.11 7.62 -1.43
N PHE A 694 -20.75 7.10 -0.29
CA PHE A 694 -21.68 6.84 0.78
C PHE A 694 -21.06 7.17 2.13
N THR A 695 -21.69 8.06 2.89
CA THR A 695 -21.31 8.34 4.27
C THR A 695 -22.45 7.94 5.17
N GLY A 696 -22.19 6.91 5.98
CA GLY A 696 -23.15 6.37 6.95
C GLY A 696 -22.62 6.50 8.36
N PHE A 697 -23.50 6.73 9.34
CA PHE A 697 -23.07 6.97 10.71
C PHE A 697 -24.14 6.60 11.75
N ASN A 698 -23.70 6.42 12.98
CA ASN A 698 -24.46 6.46 14.22
C ASN A 698 -23.70 7.30 15.27
N ASP A 699 -24.11 7.28 16.54
CA ASP A 699 -23.47 8.08 17.61
C ASP A 699 -22.04 7.63 17.95
N PHE A 700 -21.59 6.46 17.47
CA PHE A 700 -20.33 5.83 17.83
C PHE A 700 -19.35 5.69 16.68
N LEU A 701 -19.83 5.74 15.44
CA LEU A 701 -18.98 5.54 14.27
C LEU A 701 -19.51 6.31 13.07
N VAL A 702 -18.60 7.02 12.39
CA VAL A 702 -18.85 7.65 11.08
C VAL A 702 -17.94 7.01 10.06
N THR A 703 -18.52 6.46 9.00
CA THR A 703 -17.74 5.82 7.94
C THR A 703 -18.08 6.43 6.58
N SER A 704 -17.05 6.93 5.91
CA SER A 704 -17.13 7.49 4.56
C SER A 704 -16.47 6.56 3.55
N VAL A 705 -17.18 6.20 2.49
CA VAL A 705 -16.72 5.39 1.37
C VAL A 705 -16.78 6.22 0.11
N TRP A 706 -15.69 6.21 -0.65
CA TRP A 706 -15.59 6.80 -1.98
C TRP A 706 -15.19 5.73 -3.00
N VAL A 707 -15.77 5.81 -4.22
CA VAL A 707 -15.39 4.99 -5.39
C VAL A 707 -15.32 5.88 -6.62
N GLY A 708 -14.24 5.76 -7.39
CA GLY A 708 -13.98 6.52 -8.60
C GLY A 708 -12.68 6.10 -9.28
N PHE A 709 -12.26 6.84 -10.28
CA PHE A 709 -10.96 6.67 -10.92
C PHE A 709 -10.02 7.81 -10.53
N ASP A 710 -8.70 7.54 -10.57
CA ASP A 710 -7.68 8.57 -10.29
C ASP A 710 -7.70 9.69 -11.34
N GLN A 711 -7.89 9.32 -12.60
CA GLN A 711 -8.25 10.25 -13.66
C GLN A 711 -9.77 10.27 -13.77
N PRO A 712 -10.45 11.42 -13.52
CA PRO A 712 -11.88 11.49 -13.56
C PRO A 712 -12.46 10.97 -14.88
N LYS A 713 -13.25 9.92 -14.82
CA LYS A 713 -14.03 9.36 -15.91
C LYS A 713 -15.29 8.72 -15.34
N SER A 714 -16.31 8.56 -16.16
CA SER A 714 -17.57 7.94 -15.74
C SER A 714 -17.35 6.53 -15.20
N LEU A 715 -18.03 6.20 -14.12
CA LEU A 715 -18.13 4.83 -13.60
C LEU A 715 -19.13 3.98 -14.39
N GLY A 716 -19.91 4.60 -15.30
CA GLY A 716 -20.94 3.97 -16.12
C GLY A 716 -22.37 4.24 -15.66
N ASN A 717 -23.30 3.94 -16.58
CA ASN A 717 -24.72 4.07 -16.32
C ASN A 717 -25.17 3.19 -15.16
N ARG A 718 -25.94 3.77 -14.22
CA ARG A 718 -26.45 3.13 -13.00
C ARG A 718 -25.41 2.92 -11.90
N GLU A 719 -24.19 3.42 -12.05
CA GLU A 719 -23.21 3.48 -10.97
C GLU A 719 -23.44 4.74 -10.13
N PHE A 720 -24.19 4.57 -9.07
CA PHE A 720 -24.53 5.61 -8.10
C PHE A 720 -23.87 5.31 -6.75
N GLY A 721 -23.88 6.26 -5.85
CA GLY A 721 -23.46 6.01 -4.47
C GLY A 721 -24.21 4.84 -3.81
N SER A 722 -25.44 4.55 -4.24
CA SER A 722 -26.23 3.40 -3.75
C SER A 722 -25.85 2.05 -4.37
N THR A 723 -25.12 2.02 -5.48
CA THR A 723 -24.73 0.78 -6.19
C THR A 723 -23.23 0.50 -6.14
N ALA A 724 -22.40 1.53 -6.03
CA ALA A 724 -20.96 1.39 -5.94
C ALA A 724 -20.43 1.54 -4.49
N ALA A 725 -20.71 2.65 -3.81
CA ALA A 725 -20.13 2.94 -2.49
C ALA A 725 -20.93 2.31 -1.31
N LEU A 726 -22.25 2.35 -1.34
CA LEU A 726 -23.09 1.79 -0.27
C LEU A 726 -22.90 0.29 -0.03
N PRO A 727 -22.75 -0.58 -1.04
CA PRO A 727 -22.46 -2.00 -0.80
C PRO A 727 -21.16 -2.22 -0.03
N ILE A 728 -20.12 -1.47 -0.33
CA ILE A 728 -18.84 -1.52 0.39
C ILE A 728 -19.04 -1.15 1.86
N TRP A 729 -19.79 -0.09 2.12
CA TRP A 729 -20.13 0.33 3.47
C TRP A 729 -20.94 -0.75 4.22
N LEU A 730 -21.90 -1.39 3.56
CA LEU A 730 -22.70 -2.47 4.13
C LEU A 730 -21.82 -3.68 4.48
N ASP A 731 -20.93 -4.10 3.58
CA ASP A 731 -20.05 -5.24 3.82
C ASP A 731 -19.04 -4.96 4.95
N PHE A 732 -18.61 -3.70 5.11
CA PHE A 732 -17.83 -3.25 6.24
C PHE A 732 -18.64 -3.34 7.56
N MET A 733 -19.91 -2.90 7.56
CA MET A 733 -20.72 -2.77 8.77
C MET A 733 -21.36 -4.07 9.23
N LYS A 734 -21.74 -4.98 8.31
CA LYS A 734 -22.42 -6.24 8.65
C LYS A 734 -21.75 -7.04 9.78
N PRO A 735 -20.42 -7.28 9.79
CA PRO A 735 -19.76 -8.01 10.86
C PRO A 735 -19.74 -7.26 12.21
N LEU A 736 -19.98 -5.95 12.21
CA LEU A 736 -19.87 -5.07 13.38
C LEU A 736 -21.21 -4.86 14.09
N ILE A 737 -22.32 -5.24 13.47
CA ILE A 737 -23.68 -4.89 13.91
C ILE A 737 -23.98 -5.34 15.33
N GLU A 738 -23.52 -6.53 15.71
CA GLU A 738 -23.77 -7.10 17.03
C GLU A 738 -22.93 -6.44 18.13
N THR A 739 -21.76 -5.94 17.78
CA THR A 739 -20.81 -5.35 18.73
C THR A 739 -20.92 -3.83 18.84
N LEU A 740 -21.46 -3.19 17.82
CA LEU A 740 -21.59 -1.74 17.81
C LEU A 740 -22.80 -1.29 18.65
N PRO A 741 -22.60 -0.38 19.63
CA PRO A 741 -23.71 0.11 20.46
C PRO A 741 -24.84 0.73 19.62
N LYS A 742 -26.07 0.66 20.14
CA LYS A 742 -27.21 1.34 19.54
C LYS A 742 -27.30 2.76 20.07
N ASN A 743 -27.77 3.66 19.23
CA ASN A 743 -28.02 5.04 19.62
C ASN A 743 -29.05 5.11 20.75
N THR A 744 -28.77 5.92 21.74
CA THR A 744 -29.67 6.25 22.86
C THR A 744 -29.95 7.75 22.95
N SER A 745 -29.45 8.54 21.97
CA SER A 745 -29.60 9.99 22.00
C SER A 745 -31.07 10.40 21.92
N LEU A 746 -31.51 11.21 22.87
CA LEU A 746 -32.83 11.85 22.89
C LEU A 746 -32.80 13.20 22.16
N PRO A 747 -33.94 13.69 21.67
CA PRO A 747 -34.02 15.06 21.15
C PRO A 747 -33.50 16.07 22.15
N PRO A 748 -32.61 16.99 21.74
CA PRO A 748 -32.11 18.02 22.64
C PRO A 748 -33.23 19.02 23.04
N PRO A 749 -33.10 19.69 24.20
CA PRO A 749 -34.05 20.73 24.61
C PRO A 749 -34.23 21.81 23.56
N GLY A 750 -35.44 22.37 23.44
CA GLY A 750 -35.77 23.40 22.43
C GLY A 750 -36.20 22.83 21.08
N LEU A 751 -36.42 21.50 21.01
CA LEU A 751 -37.12 20.86 19.90
C LEU A 751 -38.53 20.49 20.34
N VAL A 752 -39.50 20.73 19.42
CA VAL A 752 -40.89 20.34 19.56
C VAL A 752 -41.28 19.35 18.48
N SER A 753 -42.05 18.32 18.84
CA SER A 753 -42.59 17.36 17.88
C SER A 753 -44.02 17.73 17.57
N ILE A 754 -44.30 18.12 16.31
CA ILE A 754 -45.60 18.58 15.86
C ILE A 754 -46.13 17.67 14.75
N LYS A 755 -47.40 17.38 14.81
CA LYS A 755 -48.11 16.63 13.76
C LYS A 755 -48.39 17.52 12.57
N VAL A 756 -47.91 17.14 11.38
CA VAL A 756 -48.07 17.91 10.14
C VAL A 756 -48.62 17.03 9.02
N ASP A 757 -49.33 17.64 8.08
CA ASP A 757 -49.75 16.96 6.86
C ASP A 757 -48.58 16.75 5.92
N LYS A 758 -48.46 15.55 5.38
CA LYS A 758 -47.33 15.16 4.50
C LYS A 758 -47.18 15.96 3.24
N LYS A 759 -48.32 16.49 2.68
CA LYS A 759 -48.32 17.22 1.42
C LYS A 759 -48.11 18.72 1.62
N THR A 760 -48.86 19.29 2.58
CA THR A 760 -48.87 20.73 2.79
C THR A 760 -47.84 21.23 3.76
N GLY A 761 -47.25 20.32 4.60
CA GLY A 761 -46.31 20.71 5.67
C GLY A 761 -46.96 21.51 6.80
N ARG A 762 -48.25 21.82 6.76
CA ARG A 762 -48.96 22.58 7.77
C ARG A 762 -49.37 21.72 8.97
N ARG A 763 -49.58 22.34 10.10
CA ARG A 763 -50.05 21.68 11.33
C ARG A 763 -51.35 20.92 11.08
N SER A 764 -51.46 19.71 11.57
CA SER A 764 -52.62 18.84 11.34
C SER A 764 -53.23 18.42 12.68
N GLU A 765 -54.47 18.78 12.94
CA GLU A 765 -55.24 18.39 14.14
C GLU A 765 -55.96 17.05 13.99
N GLY A 766 -56.05 16.52 12.77
CA GLY A 766 -56.83 15.32 12.45
C GLY A 766 -56.09 13.98 12.62
N THR A 767 -56.85 12.88 12.59
CA THR A 767 -56.35 11.48 12.58
C THR A 767 -56.04 10.98 11.15
N SER A 768 -55.86 11.90 10.20
CA SER A 768 -55.62 11.58 8.79
C SER A 768 -54.38 10.66 8.64
N SER A 769 -54.47 9.62 7.82
CA SER A 769 -53.37 8.75 7.41
C SER A 769 -52.26 9.51 6.65
N SER A 770 -52.54 10.75 6.23
CA SER A 770 -51.54 11.65 5.60
C SER A 770 -50.70 12.46 6.58
N SER A 771 -50.95 12.37 7.89
CA SER A 771 -50.18 13.13 8.90
C SER A 771 -49.00 12.35 9.44
N ILE A 772 -47.95 13.08 9.78
CA ILE A 772 -46.69 12.55 10.40
C ILE A 772 -46.27 13.47 11.53
N PHE A 773 -45.52 12.94 12.47
CA PHE A 773 -44.79 13.75 13.45
C PHE A 773 -43.47 14.24 12.83
N GLU A 774 -43.16 15.53 13.07
CA GLU A 774 -41.98 16.20 12.57
C GLU A 774 -41.36 17.01 13.68
N TYR A 775 -40.01 17.07 13.71
CA TYR A 775 -39.27 17.90 14.69
C TYR A 775 -39.04 19.29 14.14
N PHE A 776 -39.26 20.27 15.02
CA PHE A 776 -39.07 21.70 14.75
C PHE A 776 -38.29 22.36 15.87
N LEU A 777 -37.48 23.36 15.54
CA LEU A 777 -37.00 24.30 16.52
C LEU A 777 -38.17 25.13 17.05
N GLU A 778 -38.19 25.43 18.34
CA GLU A 778 -39.28 26.17 18.98
C GLU A 778 -39.61 27.49 18.27
N GLU A 779 -38.60 28.17 17.73
CA GLU A 779 -38.69 29.44 16.99
C GLU A 779 -39.10 29.32 15.51
N SER A 780 -39.08 28.11 14.95
CA SER A 780 -39.37 27.89 13.50
C SER A 780 -40.46 26.84 13.27
N GLN A 781 -41.51 26.88 14.08
CA GLN A 781 -42.65 25.98 13.94
C GLN A 781 -43.47 26.29 12.67
N PRO A 782 -44.16 25.30 12.07
CA PRO A 782 -45.07 25.54 10.94
C PRO A 782 -46.37 26.21 11.40
N ASP A 783 -46.95 26.99 10.52
CA ASP A 783 -48.27 27.58 10.71
C ASP A 783 -49.40 26.53 10.80
#